data_99165d3aa3c8801890cdbdac9f83190e
#
_entry.id   99165d3aa3c8801890cdbdac9f83190e
#
_cell.length_a   1.000
_cell.length_b   1.000
_cell.length_c   1.000
_cell.angle_alpha   90.00
_cell.angle_beta   90.00
_cell.angle_gamma   90.00
#
_symmetry.space_group_name_H-M   'P 1'
#
loop_
_entity.id
_entity.type
_entity.pdbx_description
1 polymer ?
#
loop_
_entity_poly.entity_id
_entity_poly.type
_entity_poly.pdbx_seq_one_letter_code
_entity_poly.pdbx_strand_id
1 'polypeptide(L)'
;MELKNHFITVSREYREGTVEVFQQSISTQNVKKATLTITALGLYEAEINGQKVGDVLFAPGFTYYPTHLYCQSYDVTDLLTGDDTLTVYLGQGWYCGRFTFDNKVQIYGENPAVSWLLTVEDENGVHTYASDGETVKAIASPYNYAGFYDGEVYHEGREQEIIPPVKFEGHIPEIIEEGTMHVRIRENMPVKSVTKRGDVTILDFGQNFAGIIEIDPAKMDGATLKLRHGEILNADGSLYTTNLRKAKAEIVYHKGSGIYRPRFTYMGFRYAELSGVDYADGLITAYAIYSDMERTGHFTCENPMVDQLYRNQVWGQKSNYVEVPTDCPQRDERMGYTGDGQVFARTGAYNFDTEAFWAKFLKDIRQSQAANKEGYVAPTVPAPPGEQGIGFMSMLGWGNCICIVPEMLYWQFGTDRYIREYYDCMKTFVECEIRKMGGLLGKKDLWMAPSLGDWLATGRDVKYMAMHNGPVSNAFIVNDLRIMVWAANHLGKSDDAKRYAGQLEKTREAYIKAFVKKDGTMKDDYQGAYIMALQMVIPKGELWDKVFSKLVERLKTEGMQTGFFATEHILPMLADNGQEKLAFDLLMDERCGGWMYQVKAGATTTWERWDALREDGTVNETKMSNDNMVSFNHYSFGSVGKFYYQYILGIKPATPGFEKVRIQPYFDKRIGAFSGSFRSRNGEIKVSCNGQMLEIITPVEAEIVLHCGKQKSVEAGTYCFPL
;
A
#
# COMPACT_ATOMS: atom_id res chain seq x y z
N MET A 1 -5.37 -2.22 -30.06
CA MET A 1 -6.27 -3.34 -29.68
C MET A 1 -7.66 -3.00 -30.16
N GLU A 2 -8.40 -3.98 -30.70
CA GLU A 2 -9.72 -3.80 -31.32
C GLU A 2 -10.79 -3.28 -30.35
N LEU A 3 -10.66 -3.57 -29.05
CA LEU A 3 -11.51 -3.06 -27.97
C LEU A 3 -11.78 -1.54 -28.04
N LYS A 4 -10.84 -0.73 -28.55
CA LYS A 4 -11.04 0.73 -28.67
C LYS A 4 -12.28 1.14 -29.45
N ASN A 5 -12.74 0.29 -30.37
CA ASN A 5 -13.85 0.60 -31.26
C ASN A 5 -15.22 0.29 -30.66
N HIS A 6 -15.26 -0.40 -29.51
CA HIS A 6 -16.46 -1.01 -28.96
C HIS A 6 -16.86 -0.48 -27.58
N PHE A 7 -16.35 0.69 -27.17
CA PHE A 7 -16.77 1.28 -25.89
C PHE A 7 -18.21 1.77 -25.96
N ILE A 8 -19.01 1.30 -25.01
CA ILE A 8 -20.37 1.75 -24.75
C ILE A 8 -20.50 2.37 -23.36
N THR A 9 -21.46 3.28 -23.25
CA THR A 9 -21.85 3.96 -22.00
C THR A 9 -23.36 4.20 -22.01
N VAL A 10 -23.90 4.81 -20.96
CA VAL A 10 -25.27 5.30 -20.90
C VAL A 10 -25.25 6.82 -20.94
N SER A 11 -26.02 7.43 -21.86
CA SER A 11 -26.12 8.89 -21.97
C SER A 11 -27.08 9.43 -20.91
N ARG A 12 -26.54 9.83 -19.76
CA ARG A 12 -27.27 10.50 -18.69
C ARG A 12 -26.42 11.57 -18.02
N GLU A 13 -27.08 12.49 -17.32
CA GLU A 13 -26.42 13.38 -16.40
C GLU A 13 -25.72 12.56 -15.30
N TYR A 14 -24.50 12.98 -14.91
CA TYR A 14 -23.74 12.30 -13.87
C TYR A 14 -24.53 12.18 -12.56
N ARG A 15 -24.54 11.00 -12.00
CA ARG A 15 -25.07 10.69 -10.68
C ARG A 15 -24.10 9.79 -9.94
N GLU A 16 -23.61 10.24 -8.81
CA GLU A 16 -22.68 9.48 -7.96
C GLU A 16 -23.26 8.13 -7.54
N GLY A 17 -22.42 7.10 -7.58
CA GLY A 17 -22.75 5.75 -7.14
C GLY A 17 -23.64 4.95 -8.08
N THR A 18 -23.84 5.42 -9.33
CA THR A 18 -24.60 4.67 -10.32
C THR A 18 -23.82 3.44 -10.79
N VAL A 19 -24.53 2.33 -10.92
CA VAL A 19 -24.04 1.09 -11.58
C VAL A 19 -24.93 0.81 -12.76
N GLU A 20 -24.34 0.72 -13.95
CA GLU A 20 -25.02 0.30 -15.18
C GLU A 20 -24.90 -1.21 -15.35
N VAL A 21 -25.93 -1.84 -15.91
CA VAL A 21 -25.92 -3.27 -16.19
C VAL A 21 -26.29 -3.51 -17.64
N PHE A 22 -25.41 -4.21 -18.35
CA PHE A 22 -25.59 -4.54 -19.76
C PHE A 22 -25.73 -6.03 -19.92
N GLN A 23 -26.56 -6.44 -20.90
CA GLN A 23 -26.72 -7.83 -21.29
C GLN A 23 -26.56 -8.00 -22.80
N GLN A 24 -25.90 -9.09 -23.19
CA GLN A 24 -25.79 -9.54 -24.57
C GLN A 24 -26.14 -11.02 -24.67
N SER A 25 -27.04 -11.37 -25.60
CA SER A 25 -27.35 -12.77 -25.88
C SER A 25 -26.28 -13.37 -26.78
N ILE A 26 -25.83 -14.57 -26.43
CA ILE A 26 -24.79 -15.33 -27.10
C ILE A 26 -25.43 -16.64 -27.55
N SER A 27 -25.31 -16.98 -28.84
CA SER A 27 -25.79 -18.27 -29.37
C SER A 27 -24.62 -19.02 -29.98
N THR A 28 -24.34 -20.21 -29.49
CA THR A 28 -23.17 -21.02 -29.87
C THR A 28 -23.56 -22.49 -30.06
N GLN A 29 -22.75 -23.26 -30.79
CA GLN A 29 -22.95 -24.70 -30.94
C GLN A 29 -21.63 -25.44 -30.88
N ASN A 30 -21.52 -26.38 -29.93
CA ASN A 30 -20.34 -27.22 -29.77
C ASN A 30 -19.03 -26.38 -29.62
N VAL A 31 -18.99 -25.49 -28.61
CA VAL A 31 -17.88 -24.58 -28.35
C VAL A 31 -16.58 -25.38 -28.12
N LYS A 32 -15.54 -25.03 -28.86
CA LYS A 32 -14.18 -25.58 -28.72
C LYS A 32 -13.29 -24.70 -27.87
N LYS A 33 -13.43 -23.38 -28.06
CA LYS A 33 -12.70 -22.39 -27.32
C LYS A 33 -13.48 -21.08 -27.29
N ALA A 34 -13.49 -20.43 -26.11
CA ALA A 34 -14.07 -19.09 -25.99
C ALA A 34 -13.21 -18.21 -25.07
N THR A 35 -12.97 -16.98 -25.51
CA THR A 35 -12.17 -16.00 -24.76
C THR A 35 -12.93 -14.70 -24.67
N LEU A 36 -13.17 -14.23 -23.45
CA LEU A 36 -13.70 -12.89 -23.16
C LEU A 36 -12.53 -11.94 -22.86
N THR A 37 -12.31 -10.94 -23.72
CA THR A 37 -11.38 -9.84 -23.47
C THR A 37 -12.19 -8.59 -23.15
N ILE A 38 -11.95 -7.97 -22.00
CA ILE A 38 -12.81 -6.90 -21.45
C ILE A 38 -12.01 -5.85 -20.71
N THR A 39 -12.49 -4.60 -20.77
CA THR A 39 -11.92 -3.46 -20.03
C THR A 39 -13.00 -2.41 -19.75
N ALA A 40 -12.74 -1.46 -18.84
CA ALA A 40 -13.65 -0.37 -18.55
C ALA A 40 -12.91 0.94 -18.16
N LEU A 41 -13.47 2.06 -18.54
CA LEU A 41 -13.26 3.34 -17.91
C LEU A 41 -14.21 3.42 -16.71
N GLY A 42 -13.76 2.95 -15.56
CA GLY A 42 -14.52 2.62 -14.37
C GLY A 42 -14.11 1.26 -13.84
N LEU A 43 -15.04 0.55 -13.21
CA LEU A 43 -14.87 -0.83 -12.75
C LEU A 43 -15.91 -1.73 -13.42
N TYR A 44 -15.54 -2.96 -13.77
CA TYR A 44 -16.49 -3.93 -14.29
C TYR A 44 -16.46 -5.24 -13.48
N GLU A 45 -17.60 -5.94 -13.51
CA GLU A 45 -17.70 -7.36 -13.22
C GLU A 45 -18.55 -8.02 -14.32
N ALA A 46 -18.13 -9.17 -14.82
CA ALA A 46 -18.83 -9.91 -15.87
C ALA A 46 -19.34 -11.25 -15.34
N GLU A 47 -20.51 -11.65 -15.83
CA GLU A 47 -21.13 -12.95 -15.55
C GLU A 47 -21.61 -13.58 -16.86
N ILE A 48 -21.49 -14.91 -16.98
CA ILE A 48 -22.15 -15.70 -18.02
C ILE A 48 -23.17 -16.61 -17.34
N ASN A 49 -24.44 -16.48 -17.70
CA ASN A 49 -25.57 -17.22 -17.09
C ASN A 49 -25.63 -17.08 -15.55
N GLY A 50 -25.24 -15.90 -15.01
CA GLY A 50 -25.18 -15.63 -13.58
C GLY A 50 -23.94 -16.20 -12.88
N GLN A 51 -23.04 -16.84 -13.61
CA GLN A 51 -21.76 -17.29 -13.06
C GLN A 51 -20.68 -16.25 -13.34
N LYS A 52 -20.00 -15.76 -12.27
CA LYS A 52 -18.94 -14.77 -12.37
C LYS A 52 -17.79 -15.25 -13.26
N VAL A 53 -17.31 -14.36 -14.15
CA VAL A 53 -16.13 -14.57 -14.98
C VAL A 53 -14.88 -14.10 -14.22
N GLY A 54 -13.96 -15.04 -14.00
CA GLY A 54 -12.71 -14.77 -13.28
C GLY A 54 -12.91 -14.50 -11.79
N ASP A 55 -11.81 -14.13 -11.13
CA ASP A 55 -11.75 -13.92 -9.67
C ASP A 55 -11.16 -12.55 -9.27
N VAL A 56 -10.85 -11.71 -10.25
CA VAL A 56 -10.32 -10.36 -10.05
C VAL A 56 -11.40 -9.47 -9.45
N LEU A 57 -11.02 -8.69 -8.46
CA LEU A 57 -11.83 -7.62 -7.87
C LEU A 57 -11.37 -6.27 -8.43
N PHE A 58 -12.33 -5.35 -8.62
CA PHE A 58 -12.08 -3.98 -9.11
C PHE A 58 -11.40 -3.91 -10.48
N ALA A 59 -11.66 -4.91 -11.34
CA ALA A 59 -11.17 -4.89 -12.72
C ALA A 59 -11.69 -3.64 -13.49
N PRO A 60 -10.89 -3.06 -14.39
CA PRO A 60 -9.60 -3.52 -14.89
C PRO A 60 -8.40 -3.12 -14.03
N GLY A 61 -8.58 -2.49 -12.87
CA GLY A 61 -7.55 -1.99 -11.99
C GLY A 61 -7.36 -0.47 -12.05
N PHE A 62 -6.55 0.07 -11.14
CA PHE A 62 -6.28 1.50 -11.03
C PHE A 62 -5.01 1.88 -11.79
N THR A 63 -5.13 2.69 -12.84
CA THR A 63 -4.03 3.20 -13.67
C THR A 63 -4.09 4.72 -13.80
N TYR A 64 -3.04 5.30 -14.37
CA TYR A 64 -3.11 6.69 -14.81
C TYR A 64 -3.95 6.78 -16.09
N TYR A 65 -5.28 6.85 -15.95
CA TYR A 65 -6.26 6.80 -17.03
C TYR A 65 -6.02 7.73 -18.23
N PRO A 66 -5.40 8.92 -18.10
CA PRO A 66 -5.11 9.73 -19.30
C PRO A 66 -4.18 9.06 -20.30
N THR A 67 -3.40 8.06 -19.92
CA THR A 67 -2.39 7.43 -20.79
C THR A 67 -2.64 5.96 -21.08
N HIS A 68 -3.06 5.17 -20.09
CA HIS A 68 -3.26 3.74 -20.31
C HIS A 68 -4.38 3.15 -19.46
N LEU A 69 -4.90 2.04 -19.95
CA LEU A 69 -5.96 1.24 -19.36
C LEU A 69 -5.58 -0.23 -19.48
N TYR A 70 -5.76 -1.00 -18.42
CA TYR A 70 -5.58 -2.45 -18.50
C TYR A 70 -6.81 -3.15 -19.08
N CYS A 71 -6.62 -4.30 -19.70
CA CYS A 71 -7.69 -5.23 -20.05
C CYS A 71 -7.31 -6.63 -19.58
N GLN A 72 -8.33 -7.42 -19.28
CA GLN A 72 -8.21 -8.81 -18.88
C GLN A 72 -8.75 -9.71 -19.97
N SER A 73 -8.15 -10.89 -20.12
CA SER A 73 -8.60 -11.95 -21.01
C SER A 73 -8.90 -13.20 -20.20
N TYR A 74 -10.13 -13.71 -20.31
CA TYR A 74 -10.61 -14.88 -19.57
C TYR A 74 -10.96 -16.01 -20.52
N ASP A 75 -10.51 -17.23 -20.23
CA ASP A 75 -11.06 -18.43 -20.85
C ASP A 75 -12.45 -18.69 -20.26
N VAL A 76 -13.46 -18.65 -21.10
CA VAL A 76 -14.87 -18.82 -20.74
C VAL A 76 -15.50 -20.01 -21.47
N THR A 77 -14.67 -20.91 -22.02
CA THR A 77 -15.11 -22.05 -22.79
C THR A 77 -16.15 -22.90 -22.06
N ASP A 78 -15.88 -23.22 -20.79
CA ASP A 78 -16.74 -24.08 -19.97
C ASP A 78 -18.01 -23.37 -19.44
N LEU A 79 -18.12 -22.05 -19.64
CA LEU A 79 -19.29 -21.27 -19.21
C LEU A 79 -20.36 -21.16 -20.28
N LEU A 80 -20.03 -21.49 -21.55
CA LEU A 80 -20.96 -21.43 -22.68
C LEU A 80 -21.61 -22.79 -22.90
N THR A 81 -22.95 -22.80 -22.95
CA THR A 81 -23.77 -24.01 -23.02
C THR A 81 -24.69 -24.05 -24.23
N GLY A 82 -24.75 -22.95 -25.00
CA GLY A 82 -25.60 -22.84 -26.23
C GLY A 82 -26.21 -21.47 -26.35
N ASP A 83 -27.40 -21.28 -25.79
CA ASP A 83 -28.05 -19.97 -25.70
C ASP A 83 -27.73 -19.36 -24.33
N ASP A 84 -26.75 -18.49 -24.33
CA ASP A 84 -26.14 -17.94 -23.12
C ASP A 84 -26.39 -16.44 -23.01
N THR A 85 -26.21 -15.89 -21.80
CA THR A 85 -26.32 -14.45 -21.54
C THR A 85 -25.04 -13.96 -20.86
N LEU A 86 -24.33 -13.07 -21.53
CA LEU A 86 -23.26 -12.28 -20.90
C LEU A 86 -23.90 -11.07 -20.21
N THR A 87 -23.68 -10.92 -18.92
CA THR A 87 -24.08 -9.76 -18.11
C THR A 87 -22.84 -9.02 -17.64
N VAL A 88 -22.78 -7.71 -17.84
CA VAL A 88 -21.66 -6.86 -17.43
C VAL A 88 -22.19 -5.75 -16.53
N TYR A 89 -21.69 -5.70 -15.30
CA TYR A 89 -21.92 -4.62 -14.34
C TYR A 89 -20.81 -3.60 -14.49
N LEU A 90 -21.17 -2.32 -14.58
CA LEU A 90 -20.24 -1.20 -14.77
C LEU A 90 -20.42 -0.17 -13.64
N GLY A 91 -19.43 -0.07 -12.76
CA GLY A 91 -19.34 0.90 -11.68
C GLY A 91 -18.39 2.05 -12.01
N GLN A 92 -18.49 3.13 -11.26
CA GLN A 92 -17.72 4.37 -11.48
C GLN A 92 -16.25 4.25 -11.03
N GLY A 93 -16.00 3.58 -9.91
CA GLY A 93 -14.65 3.32 -9.36
C GLY A 93 -13.78 4.56 -9.26
N TRP A 94 -12.49 4.40 -9.54
CA TRP A 94 -11.50 5.49 -9.54
C TRP A 94 -11.64 6.46 -10.71
N TYR A 95 -12.30 6.05 -11.80
CA TYR A 95 -12.39 6.87 -13.02
C TYR A 95 -13.26 8.10 -12.84
N CYS A 96 -14.49 7.93 -12.37
CA CYS A 96 -15.42 9.03 -12.21
C CYS A 96 -16.23 8.99 -10.90
N GLY A 97 -16.05 7.96 -10.06
CA GLY A 97 -16.66 7.90 -8.74
C GLY A 97 -16.01 8.88 -7.76
N ARG A 98 -16.59 8.97 -6.56
CA ARG A 98 -16.05 9.79 -5.47
C ARG A 98 -14.73 9.20 -4.95
N PHE A 99 -13.67 9.99 -5.05
CA PHE A 99 -12.31 9.58 -4.68
C PHE A 99 -11.48 10.79 -4.23
N THR A 100 -10.26 10.58 -3.76
CA THR A 100 -9.31 11.53 -3.18
C THR A 100 -9.69 12.07 -1.81
N PHE A 101 -8.70 12.62 -1.10
CA PHE A 101 -8.87 13.30 0.18
C PHE A 101 -9.93 14.42 0.13
N ASP A 102 -10.04 15.11 -1.00
CA ASP A 102 -11.02 16.19 -1.19
C ASP A 102 -12.40 15.67 -1.62
N ASN A 103 -12.58 14.35 -1.75
CA ASN A 103 -13.84 13.74 -2.19
C ASN A 103 -14.29 14.21 -3.58
N LYS A 104 -13.36 14.31 -4.52
CA LYS A 104 -13.64 14.68 -5.89
C LYS A 104 -14.39 13.59 -6.63
N VAL A 105 -15.22 14.00 -7.56
CA VAL A 105 -15.91 13.14 -8.53
C VAL A 105 -15.48 13.49 -9.95
N GLN A 106 -15.72 12.60 -10.91
CA GLN A 106 -15.44 12.85 -12.33
C GLN A 106 -13.97 13.25 -12.60
N ILE A 107 -13.03 12.62 -11.88
CA ILE A 107 -11.61 13.01 -11.90
C ILE A 107 -10.99 12.82 -13.27
N TYR A 108 -11.31 11.72 -13.95
CA TYR A 108 -10.72 11.36 -15.25
C TYR A 108 -11.72 11.39 -16.39
N GLY A 109 -13.03 11.45 -16.12
CA GLY A 109 -14.09 11.54 -17.12
C GLY A 109 -15.46 11.71 -16.50
N GLU A 110 -16.47 11.98 -17.34
CA GLU A 110 -17.83 12.32 -16.89
C GLU A 110 -18.64 11.09 -16.48
N ASN A 111 -18.64 10.04 -17.32
CA ASN A 111 -19.39 8.80 -17.12
C ASN A 111 -18.50 7.58 -17.39
N PRO A 112 -18.75 6.45 -16.71
CA PRO A 112 -18.01 5.24 -16.98
C PRO A 112 -18.37 4.65 -18.34
N ALA A 113 -17.45 3.86 -18.92
CA ALA A 113 -17.66 3.17 -20.18
C ALA A 113 -17.01 1.79 -20.15
N VAL A 114 -17.55 0.82 -20.88
CA VAL A 114 -17.05 -0.55 -20.93
C VAL A 114 -16.91 -1.03 -22.36
N SER A 115 -15.93 -1.90 -22.59
CA SER A 115 -15.72 -2.56 -23.87
C SER A 115 -15.34 -4.01 -23.70
N TRP A 116 -15.95 -4.89 -24.49
CA TRP A 116 -15.58 -6.31 -24.54
C TRP A 116 -15.61 -6.89 -25.94
N LEU A 117 -14.86 -7.98 -26.11
CA LEU A 117 -14.89 -8.89 -27.25
C LEU A 117 -14.95 -10.31 -26.69
N LEU A 118 -16.03 -11.01 -26.95
CA LEU A 118 -16.14 -12.45 -26.73
C LEU A 118 -15.88 -13.15 -28.05
N THR A 119 -14.72 -13.80 -28.18
CA THR A 119 -14.37 -14.60 -29.36
C THR A 119 -14.64 -16.06 -29.05
N VAL A 120 -15.48 -16.69 -29.90
CA VAL A 120 -15.88 -18.09 -29.77
C VAL A 120 -15.49 -18.84 -31.02
N GLU A 121 -14.76 -19.93 -30.84
CA GLU A 121 -14.56 -20.97 -31.89
C GLU A 121 -15.48 -22.13 -31.61
N ASP A 122 -16.41 -22.38 -32.53
CA ASP A 122 -17.35 -23.49 -32.47
C ASP A 122 -17.34 -24.32 -33.75
N GLU A 123 -18.32 -25.18 -33.97
CA GLU A 123 -18.39 -26.00 -35.19
C GLU A 123 -18.70 -25.22 -36.48
N ASN A 124 -19.23 -24.00 -36.32
CA ASN A 124 -19.59 -23.12 -37.43
C ASN A 124 -18.46 -22.13 -37.81
N GLY A 125 -17.37 -22.11 -37.02
CA GLY A 125 -16.20 -21.26 -37.23
C GLY A 125 -15.86 -20.38 -36.06
N VAL A 126 -15.28 -19.20 -36.33
CA VAL A 126 -14.94 -18.21 -35.32
C VAL A 126 -15.93 -17.05 -35.38
N HIS A 127 -16.57 -16.77 -34.27
CA HIS A 127 -17.52 -15.69 -34.08
C HIS A 127 -17.03 -14.70 -33.03
N THR A 128 -17.36 -13.42 -33.20
CA THR A 128 -17.03 -12.38 -32.22
C THR A 128 -18.29 -11.62 -31.82
N TYR A 129 -18.57 -11.60 -30.54
CA TYR A 129 -19.61 -10.79 -29.92
C TYR A 129 -18.96 -9.57 -29.27
N ALA A 130 -19.10 -8.40 -29.89
CA ALA A 130 -18.55 -7.15 -29.42
C ALA A 130 -19.60 -6.35 -28.62
N SER A 131 -19.11 -5.51 -27.70
CA SER A 131 -19.99 -4.53 -27.07
C SER A 131 -20.33 -3.41 -28.04
N ASP A 132 -21.55 -3.43 -28.55
CA ASP A 132 -22.10 -2.42 -29.44
C ASP A 132 -23.52 -2.04 -29.03
N GLY A 133 -24.01 -0.89 -29.51
CA GLY A 133 -25.30 -0.38 -29.12
C GLY A 133 -26.48 -1.10 -29.81
N GLU A 134 -26.22 -2.05 -30.72
CA GLU A 134 -27.28 -2.77 -31.48
C GLU A 134 -27.61 -4.11 -30.81
N THR A 135 -26.62 -4.85 -30.38
CA THR A 135 -26.78 -6.21 -29.82
C THR A 135 -26.81 -6.23 -28.28
N VAL A 136 -26.29 -5.19 -27.65
CA VAL A 136 -26.26 -5.04 -26.18
C VAL A 136 -27.49 -4.28 -25.69
N LYS A 137 -28.09 -4.76 -24.60
CA LYS A 137 -29.22 -4.12 -23.93
C LYS A 137 -28.83 -3.69 -22.53
N ALA A 138 -29.21 -2.49 -22.11
CA ALA A 138 -29.22 -2.13 -20.72
C ALA A 138 -30.40 -2.79 -20.01
N ILE A 139 -30.18 -3.20 -18.76
CA ILE A 139 -31.22 -3.72 -17.87
C ILE A 139 -31.25 -2.97 -16.54
N ALA A 140 -32.30 -3.19 -15.74
CA ALA A 140 -32.41 -2.60 -14.42
C ALA A 140 -31.25 -3.03 -13.53
N SER A 141 -30.58 -2.07 -12.89
CA SER A 141 -29.49 -2.31 -11.94
C SER A 141 -30.08 -2.62 -10.56
N PRO A 142 -29.57 -3.63 -9.85
CA PRO A 142 -29.97 -3.87 -8.47
C PRO A 142 -29.32 -2.87 -7.48
N TYR A 143 -28.45 -1.97 -7.93
CA TYR A 143 -27.75 -1.02 -7.09
C TYR A 143 -28.46 0.33 -7.05
N ASN A 144 -28.85 0.78 -5.86
CA ASN A 144 -29.27 2.17 -5.64
C ASN A 144 -28.05 3.09 -5.54
N TYR A 145 -26.96 2.54 -5.02
CA TYR A 145 -25.68 3.21 -4.87
C TYR A 145 -24.55 2.16 -4.78
N ALA A 146 -23.39 2.46 -5.36
CA ALA A 146 -22.15 1.74 -5.13
C ALA A 146 -20.93 2.66 -5.26
N GLY A 147 -20.07 2.69 -4.25
CA GLY A 147 -18.86 3.52 -4.25
C GLY A 147 -17.91 3.15 -3.13
N PHE A 148 -16.62 3.42 -3.34
CA PHE A 148 -15.55 2.98 -2.44
C PHE A 148 -15.74 3.46 -1.00
N TYR A 149 -16.16 4.70 -0.78
CA TYR A 149 -16.20 5.28 0.56
C TYR A 149 -17.50 5.02 1.32
N ASP A 150 -18.61 5.07 0.61
CA ASP A 150 -19.92 4.93 1.25
C ASP A 150 -20.42 3.49 1.30
N GLY A 151 -19.91 2.64 0.39
CA GLY A 151 -20.34 1.25 0.31
C GLY A 151 -21.37 0.99 -0.76
N GLU A 152 -22.30 0.09 -0.52
CA GLU A 152 -23.33 -0.30 -1.48
C GLU A 152 -24.72 -0.35 -0.88
N VAL A 153 -25.74 0.05 -1.67
CA VAL A 153 -27.16 -0.15 -1.38
C VAL A 153 -27.72 -1.04 -2.49
N TYR A 154 -27.98 -2.30 -2.15
CA TYR A 154 -28.45 -3.32 -3.07
C TYR A 154 -29.93 -3.64 -2.87
N HIS A 155 -30.70 -3.62 -3.96
CA HIS A 155 -32.13 -3.96 -3.98
C HIS A 155 -32.51 -4.63 -5.29
N GLU A 156 -32.55 -5.95 -5.29
CA GLU A 156 -32.98 -6.74 -6.45
C GLU A 156 -34.45 -6.43 -6.80
N GLY A 157 -34.73 -6.30 -8.13
CA GLY A 157 -36.08 -6.05 -8.60
C GLY A 157 -36.64 -4.64 -8.36
N ARG A 158 -35.78 -3.66 -7.99
CA ARG A 158 -36.25 -2.26 -7.90
C ARG A 158 -36.64 -1.71 -9.26
N GLU A 159 -37.66 -0.86 -9.26
CA GLU A 159 -38.05 -0.12 -10.46
C GLU A 159 -37.04 1.01 -10.75
N GLN A 160 -36.60 1.12 -11.99
CA GLN A 160 -35.80 2.23 -12.48
C GLN A 160 -35.98 2.46 -13.97
N GLU A 161 -35.69 3.67 -14.43
CA GLU A 161 -35.59 3.99 -15.83
C GLU A 161 -34.40 3.26 -16.48
N ILE A 162 -34.66 2.55 -17.55
CA ILE A 162 -33.65 1.87 -18.36
C ILE A 162 -33.29 2.77 -19.54
N ILE A 163 -32.06 3.24 -19.59
CA ILE A 163 -31.55 4.07 -20.68
C ILE A 163 -30.70 3.19 -21.61
N PRO A 164 -31.02 3.15 -22.91
CA PRO A 164 -30.27 2.33 -23.86
C PRO A 164 -28.78 2.69 -23.89
N PRO A 165 -27.89 1.71 -24.15
CA PRO A 165 -26.47 1.99 -24.34
C PRO A 165 -26.26 2.80 -25.63
N VAL A 166 -25.25 3.67 -25.56
CA VAL A 166 -24.76 4.45 -26.69
C VAL A 166 -23.25 4.28 -26.82
N LYS A 167 -22.74 4.51 -28.04
CA LYS A 167 -21.30 4.53 -28.26
C LYS A 167 -20.64 5.62 -27.40
N PHE A 168 -19.52 5.29 -26.77
CA PHE A 168 -18.72 6.24 -26.00
C PHE A 168 -17.85 7.08 -26.94
N GLU A 169 -17.95 8.40 -26.84
CA GLU A 169 -17.22 9.36 -27.70
C GLU A 169 -16.07 10.07 -26.95
N GLY A 170 -15.77 9.68 -25.72
CA GLY A 170 -14.70 10.26 -24.91
C GLY A 170 -13.31 9.76 -25.29
N HIS A 171 -12.29 10.27 -24.58
CA HIS A 171 -10.92 9.82 -24.75
C HIS A 171 -10.75 8.35 -24.30
N ILE A 172 -10.22 7.52 -25.19
CA ILE A 172 -9.84 6.14 -24.91
C ILE A 172 -8.33 6.04 -24.95
N PRO A 173 -7.68 5.75 -23.81
CA PRO A 173 -6.22 5.66 -23.71
C PRO A 173 -5.67 4.40 -24.41
N GLU A 174 -4.36 4.18 -24.32
CA GLU A 174 -3.75 2.94 -24.75
C GLU A 174 -4.28 1.77 -23.91
N ILE A 175 -4.77 0.71 -24.57
CA ILE A 175 -5.23 -0.50 -23.88
C ILE A 175 -4.07 -1.51 -23.88
N ILE A 176 -3.71 -1.97 -22.70
CA ILE A 176 -2.58 -2.86 -22.49
C ILE A 176 -3.09 -4.13 -21.80
N GLU A 177 -2.73 -5.28 -22.34
CA GLU A 177 -2.99 -6.54 -21.66
C GLU A 177 -2.11 -6.63 -20.41
N GLU A 178 -2.76 -6.80 -19.25
CA GLU A 178 -2.03 -6.84 -17.99
C GLU A 178 -1.61 -8.24 -17.63
N GLY A 179 -0.38 -8.35 -17.15
CA GLY A 179 0.21 -9.62 -16.76
C GLY A 179 -0.10 -10.09 -15.35
N THR A 180 -0.27 -9.22 -14.33
CA THR A 180 -0.31 -9.77 -12.97
C THR A 180 -0.59 -8.88 -11.82
N MET A 181 -0.99 -8.57 -10.95
CA MET A 181 -1.14 -7.84 -9.66
C MET A 181 -2.53 -7.32 -9.44
N HIS A 182 -3.50 -8.19 -9.64
CA HIS A 182 -4.88 -7.88 -9.34
C HIS A 182 -5.22 -8.09 -7.87
N VAL A 183 -6.21 -7.34 -7.40
CA VAL A 183 -6.83 -7.59 -6.11
C VAL A 183 -7.71 -8.84 -6.19
N ARG A 184 -7.57 -9.73 -5.22
CA ARG A 184 -8.34 -10.97 -5.09
C ARG A 184 -8.82 -11.19 -3.67
N ILE A 185 -9.80 -12.06 -3.49
CA ILE A 185 -10.09 -12.66 -2.19
C ILE A 185 -8.93 -13.56 -1.82
N ARG A 186 -8.34 -13.31 -0.64
CA ARG A 186 -7.14 -14.03 -0.20
C ARG A 186 -7.35 -14.89 1.04
N GLU A 187 -8.15 -14.44 1.98
CA GLU A 187 -8.34 -15.14 3.26
C GLU A 187 -9.80 -15.03 3.72
N ASN A 188 -10.31 -16.14 4.25
CA ASN A 188 -11.61 -16.15 4.91
C ASN A 188 -11.45 -15.61 6.34
N MET A 189 -12.26 -14.63 6.71
CA MET A 189 -12.25 -13.94 8.00
C MET A 189 -13.57 -14.21 8.74
N PRO A 190 -13.71 -15.36 9.44
CA PRO A 190 -14.95 -15.70 10.11
C PRO A 190 -15.21 -14.80 11.31
N VAL A 191 -16.49 -14.59 11.65
CA VAL A 191 -16.90 -13.93 12.89
C VAL A 191 -16.36 -14.71 14.09
N LYS A 192 -15.61 -14.03 14.97
CA LYS A 192 -15.00 -14.61 16.17
C LYS A 192 -15.87 -14.47 17.40
N SER A 193 -16.58 -13.33 17.50
CA SER A 193 -17.53 -13.13 18.59
C SER A 193 -18.68 -12.23 18.14
N VAL A 194 -19.83 -12.39 18.83
CA VAL A 194 -21.08 -11.71 18.56
C VAL A 194 -21.59 -11.09 19.86
N THR A 195 -21.86 -9.80 19.88
CA THR A 195 -22.34 -9.09 21.07
C THR A 195 -23.61 -8.30 20.73
N LYS A 196 -24.76 -8.68 21.29
CA LYS A 196 -26.02 -7.96 21.14
C LYS A 196 -26.00 -6.69 22.01
N ARG A 197 -26.41 -5.57 21.43
CA ARG A 197 -26.45 -4.24 22.08
C ARG A 197 -27.74 -3.50 21.69
N GLY A 198 -28.78 -3.68 22.47
CA GLY A 198 -30.11 -3.13 22.12
C GLY A 198 -30.60 -3.65 20.78
N ASP A 199 -30.84 -2.77 19.83
CA ASP A 199 -31.34 -3.11 18.50
C ASP A 199 -30.23 -3.44 17.48
N VAL A 200 -28.95 -3.40 17.88
CA VAL A 200 -27.82 -3.71 17.02
C VAL A 200 -27.00 -4.89 17.53
N THR A 201 -26.27 -5.53 16.66
CA THR A 201 -25.34 -6.63 17.00
C THR A 201 -23.94 -6.27 16.49
N ILE A 202 -22.94 -6.29 17.38
CA ILE A 202 -21.54 -6.11 17.03
C ILE A 202 -20.92 -7.47 16.70
N LEU A 203 -20.33 -7.57 15.51
CA LEU A 203 -19.57 -8.71 15.04
C LEU A 203 -18.07 -8.35 15.12
N ASP A 204 -17.26 -9.13 15.85
CA ASP A 204 -15.79 -9.01 15.88
C ASP A 204 -15.17 -10.10 15.02
N PHE A 205 -14.39 -9.73 14.02
CA PHE A 205 -13.64 -10.66 13.17
C PHE A 205 -12.25 -11.00 13.75
N GLY A 206 -11.86 -10.37 14.85
CA GLY A 206 -10.60 -10.63 15.55
C GLY A 206 -9.35 -10.04 14.92
N GLN A 207 -9.45 -9.46 13.72
CA GLN A 207 -8.38 -8.88 12.93
C GLN A 207 -8.89 -7.63 12.22
N ASN A 208 -8.12 -6.54 12.21
CA ASN A 208 -8.36 -5.38 11.34
C ASN A 208 -7.77 -5.66 9.96
N PHE A 209 -8.55 -5.50 8.89
CA PHE A 209 -8.14 -5.83 7.51
C PHE A 209 -8.92 -5.02 6.47
N ALA A 210 -8.37 -4.92 5.26
CA ALA A 210 -9.13 -4.51 4.08
C ALA A 210 -9.91 -5.71 3.56
N GLY A 211 -11.22 -5.56 3.39
CA GLY A 211 -12.04 -6.70 3.02
C GLY A 211 -13.42 -6.36 2.49
N ILE A 212 -14.08 -7.42 2.07
CA ILE A 212 -15.48 -7.43 1.65
C ILE A 212 -16.26 -8.41 2.54
N ILE A 213 -17.57 -8.22 2.61
CA ILE A 213 -18.47 -9.13 3.29
C ILE A 213 -19.30 -9.94 2.30
N GLU A 214 -19.78 -11.07 2.75
CA GLU A 214 -20.77 -11.90 2.06
C GLU A 214 -21.99 -12.04 2.95
N ILE A 215 -23.18 -11.93 2.36
CA ILE A 215 -24.47 -12.10 3.04
C ILE A 215 -25.18 -13.31 2.44
N ASP A 216 -25.56 -14.26 3.29
CA ASP A 216 -26.42 -15.38 2.90
C ASP A 216 -27.90 -15.02 3.20
N PRO A 217 -28.72 -14.68 2.17
CA PRO A 217 -30.11 -14.32 2.39
C PRO A 217 -30.97 -15.46 2.94
N ALA A 218 -30.54 -16.72 2.80
CA ALA A 218 -31.27 -17.86 3.38
C ALA A 218 -31.24 -17.86 4.91
N LYS A 219 -30.29 -17.13 5.53
CA LYS A 219 -30.16 -16.97 6.97
C LYS A 219 -30.81 -15.70 7.51
N MET A 220 -31.35 -14.86 6.61
CA MET A 220 -32.00 -13.60 6.98
C MET A 220 -33.42 -13.82 7.47
N ASP A 221 -33.75 -13.33 8.64
CA ASP A 221 -35.09 -13.35 9.25
C ASP A 221 -35.94 -12.09 8.94
N GLY A 222 -35.34 -11.06 8.32
CA GLY A 222 -35.98 -9.79 7.93
C GLY A 222 -35.79 -9.45 6.47
N ALA A 223 -36.43 -8.35 6.02
CA ALA A 223 -36.41 -7.89 4.64
C ALA A 223 -35.20 -7.03 4.28
N THR A 224 -34.63 -6.34 5.27
CA THR A 224 -33.51 -5.39 5.06
C THR A 224 -32.49 -5.53 6.16
N LEU A 225 -31.24 -5.67 5.76
CA LEU A 225 -30.06 -5.75 6.61
C LEU A 225 -29.20 -4.52 6.36
N LYS A 226 -28.67 -3.94 7.43
CA LYS A 226 -27.67 -2.88 7.36
C LYS A 226 -26.43 -3.29 8.15
N LEU A 227 -25.26 -3.13 7.53
CA LEU A 227 -23.94 -3.27 8.15
C LEU A 227 -23.19 -1.95 8.09
N ARG A 228 -22.61 -1.55 9.22
CA ARG A 228 -21.64 -0.46 9.35
C ARG A 228 -20.30 -1.05 9.75
N HIS A 229 -19.21 -0.54 9.21
CA HIS A 229 -17.89 -1.08 9.44
C HIS A 229 -17.02 -0.12 10.24
N GLY A 230 -16.14 -0.64 11.08
CA GLY A 230 -15.21 0.17 11.88
C GLY A 230 -14.01 -0.64 12.36
N GLU A 231 -12.94 0.07 12.68
CA GLU A 231 -11.67 -0.52 13.07
C GLU A 231 -11.60 -0.88 14.55
N ILE A 232 -12.27 -0.09 15.41
CA ILE A 232 -12.27 -0.25 16.86
C ILE A 232 -13.66 0.04 17.45
N LEU A 233 -13.81 -0.25 18.73
CA LEU A 233 -14.99 0.11 19.52
C LEU A 233 -14.69 1.27 20.47
N ASN A 234 -15.72 2.06 20.78
CA ASN A 234 -15.70 2.99 21.89
C ASN A 234 -15.61 2.26 23.24
N ALA A 235 -15.28 2.97 24.30
CA ALA A 235 -15.21 2.41 25.65
C ALA A 235 -16.53 1.77 26.13
N ASP A 236 -17.67 2.26 25.62
CA ASP A 236 -18.98 1.66 25.90
C ASP A 236 -19.28 0.43 25.02
N GLY A 237 -18.37 0.05 24.11
CA GLY A 237 -18.51 -1.07 23.19
C GLY A 237 -19.33 -0.78 21.92
N SER A 238 -19.76 0.46 21.68
CA SER A 238 -20.36 0.87 20.40
C SER A 238 -19.29 0.99 19.31
N LEU A 239 -19.71 0.90 18.04
CA LEU A 239 -18.79 1.05 16.91
C LEU A 239 -18.23 2.48 16.84
N TYR A 240 -16.89 2.62 16.76
CA TYR A 240 -16.24 3.91 16.53
C TYR A 240 -16.14 4.20 15.03
N THR A 241 -16.69 5.32 14.59
CA THR A 241 -16.76 5.71 13.17
C THR A 241 -16.25 7.11 12.85
N THR A 242 -15.82 7.89 13.86
CA THR A 242 -15.35 9.27 13.66
C THR A 242 -14.15 9.34 12.70
N ASN A 243 -13.28 8.32 12.72
CA ASN A 243 -12.10 8.25 11.85
C ASN A 243 -12.41 7.84 10.40
N LEU A 244 -13.66 7.54 10.09
CA LEU A 244 -14.09 7.36 8.69
C LEU A 244 -14.21 8.71 7.97
N ARG A 245 -14.22 9.83 8.70
CA ARG A 245 -14.43 11.19 8.19
C ARG A 245 -15.76 11.31 7.45
N LYS A 246 -15.74 11.51 6.11
CA LYS A 246 -16.94 11.62 5.26
C LYS A 246 -17.38 10.29 4.66
N ALA A 247 -16.57 9.22 4.79
CA ALA A 247 -16.96 7.89 4.35
C ALA A 247 -18.02 7.31 5.30
N LYS A 248 -18.97 6.54 4.76
CA LYS A 248 -20.00 5.86 5.55
C LYS A 248 -19.62 4.42 5.89
N ALA A 249 -18.92 3.74 4.97
CA ALA A 249 -18.52 2.33 5.08
C ALA A 249 -19.72 1.43 5.43
N GLU A 250 -20.81 1.55 4.68
CA GLU A 250 -22.09 0.88 4.93
C GLU A 250 -22.48 -0.07 3.80
N ILE A 251 -23.10 -1.19 4.16
CA ILE A 251 -23.85 -2.03 3.23
C ILE A 251 -25.29 -2.03 3.67
N VAL A 252 -26.18 -1.69 2.74
CA VAL A 252 -27.64 -1.85 2.91
C VAL A 252 -28.09 -2.88 1.90
N TYR A 253 -28.54 -4.02 2.38
CA TYR A 253 -28.96 -5.15 1.58
C TYR A 253 -30.46 -5.43 1.78
N HIS A 254 -31.24 -5.23 0.73
CA HIS A 254 -32.62 -5.73 0.68
C HIS A 254 -32.59 -7.17 0.19
N LYS A 255 -33.25 -8.05 0.93
CA LYS A 255 -33.20 -9.50 0.72
C LYS A 255 -33.49 -9.88 -0.73
N GLY A 256 -32.49 -10.41 -1.39
CA GLY A 256 -32.53 -10.94 -2.77
C GLY A 256 -32.58 -12.46 -2.79
N SER A 257 -32.40 -13.01 -3.96
CA SER A 257 -32.51 -14.45 -4.24
C SER A 257 -31.20 -15.23 -4.02
N GLY A 258 -30.04 -14.59 -4.16
CA GLY A 258 -28.73 -15.25 -4.12
C GLY A 258 -27.78 -14.66 -3.08
N ILE A 259 -26.66 -15.35 -2.87
CA ILE A 259 -25.56 -14.86 -2.04
C ILE A 259 -25.13 -13.48 -2.54
N TYR A 260 -25.07 -12.50 -1.65
CA TYR A 260 -24.61 -11.16 -1.99
C TYR A 260 -23.16 -10.94 -1.56
N ARG A 261 -22.37 -10.36 -2.46
CA ARG A 261 -21.04 -9.79 -2.22
C ARG A 261 -20.97 -8.40 -2.87
N PRO A 262 -20.38 -7.40 -2.20
CA PRO A 262 -20.11 -6.11 -2.84
C PRO A 262 -19.17 -6.27 -4.04
N ARG A 263 -19.48 -5.53 -5.14
CA ARG A 263 -18.69 -5.56 -6.36
C ARG A 263 -17.76 -4.36 -6.52
N PHE A 264 -18.18 -3.20 -6.02
CA PHE A 264 -17.55 -1.91 -6.34
C PHE A 264 -17.07 -1.15 -5.11
N THR A 265 -16.92 -1.85 -3.97
CA THR A 265 -16.43 -1.30 -2.71
C THR A 265 -15.66 -2.33 -1.92
N TYR A 266 -14.83 -1.84 -1.00
CA TYR A 266 -14.24 -2.61 0.10
C TYR A 266 -14.14 -1.72 1.33
N MET A 267 -13.99 -2.32 2.50
CA MET A 267 -13.92 -1.63 3.78
C MET A 267 -12.64 -1.98 4.53
N GLY A 268 -12.13 -1.04 5.34
CA GLY A 268 -11.13 -1.32 6.35
C GLY A 268 -11.83 -1.49 7.71
N PHE A 269 -11.78 -2.68 8.30
CA PHE A 269 -12.52 -2.94 9.53
C PHE A 269 -11.99 -4.15 10.32
N ARG A 270 -12.28 -4.16 11.60
CA ARG A 270 -12.26 -5.32 12.47
C ARG A 270 -13.67 -5.68 12.95
N TYR A 271 -14.52 -4.68 13.09
CA TYR A 271 -15.88 -4.81 13.61
C TYR A 271 -16.92 -4.43 12.56
N ALA A 272 -18.05 -5.13 12.59
CA ALA A 272 -19.23 -4.71 11.86
C ALA A 272 -20.43 -4.62 12.83
N GLU A 273 -21.22 -3.56 12.69
CA GLU A 273 -22.47 -3.35 13.40
C GLU A 273 -23.63 -3.75 12.49
N LEU A 274 -24.32 -4.82 12.87
CA LEU A 274 -25.48 -5.37 12.17
C LEU A 274 -26.77 -4.81 12.76
N SER A 275 -27.69 -4.38 11.91
CA SER A 275 -29.04 -3.96 12.28
C SER A 275 -30.07 -4.36 11.23
N GLY A 276 -31.36 -4.31 11.62
CA GLY A 276 -32.50 -4.65 10.75
C GLY A 276 -32.85 -6.14 10.72
N VAL A 277 -31.96 -7.01 11.17
CA VAL A 277 -32.17 -8.46 11.33
C VAL A 277 -31.42 -8.96 12.55
N ASP A 278 -31.80 -10.13 13.07
CA ASP A 278 -31.00 -10.82 14.08
C ASP A 278 -29.85 -11.60 13.43
N TYR A 279 -28.74 -11.72 14.14
CA TYR A 279 -27.61 -12.51 13.65
C TYR A 279 -27.90 -14.00 13.78
N ALA A 280 -27.61 -14.73 12.70
CA ALA A 280 -27.58 -16.18 12.68
C ALA A 280 -26.21 -16.66 12.17
N ASP A 281 -25.74 -17.80 12.64
CA ASP A 281 -24.45 -18.36 12.21
C ASP A 281 -24.45 -18.58 10.69
N GLY A 282 -23.41 -18.05 10.04
CA GLY A 282 -23.25 -18.11 8.59
C GLY A 282 -24.08 -17.06 7.82
N LEU A 283 -24.79 -16.16 8.48
CA LEU A 283 -25.44 -15.01 7.82
C LEU A 283 -24.40 -14.07 7.19
N ILE A 284 -23.31 -13.82 7.91
CA ILE A 284 -22.22 -12.91 7.49
C ILE A 284 -20.90 -13.68 7.48
N THR A 285 -20.22 -13.63 6.35
CA THR A 285 -18.82 -14.05 6.21
C THR A 285 -18.01 -12.87 5.69
N ALA A 286 -16.79 -12.67 6.14
CA ALA A 286 -15.91 -11.65 5.59
C ALA A 286 -14.69 -12.29 4.93
N TYR A 287 -14.12 -11.56 4.00
CA TYR A 287 -12.93 -11.97 3.24
C TYR A 287 -11.93 -10.84 3.18
N ALA A 288 -10.69 -11.11 3.56
CA ALA A 288 -9.58 -10.18 3.34
C ALA A 288 -9.21 -10.16 1.86
N ILE A 289 -8.99 -8.96 1.33
CA ILE A 289 -8.61 -8.70 -0.06
C ILE A 289 -7.30 -7.93 -0.12
N TYR A 290 -6.45 -8.28 -1.07
CA TYR A 290 -5.21 -7.54 -1.40
C TYR A 290 -4.66 -7.99 -2.75
N SER A 291 -3.72 -7.19 -3.29
CA SER A 291 -3.01 -7.53 -4.53
C SER A 291 -2.33 -8.89 -4.44
N ASP A 292 -2.36 -9.64 -5.52
CA ASP A 292 -1.97 -11.06 -5.56
C ASP A 292 -0.45 -11.26 -5.48
N MET A 293 0.11 -11.02 -4.31
CA MET A 293 1.54 -11.19 -4.00
C MET A 293 1.79 -12.52 -3.30
N GLU A 294 2.85 -13.20 -3.69
CA GLU A 294 3.30 -14.43 -3.04
C GLU A 294 4.03 -14.13 -1.73
N ARG A 295 3.68 -14.85 -0.66
CA ARG A 295 4.36 -14.74 0.63
C ARG A 295 5.77 -15.32 0.55
N THR A 296 6.80 -14.51 0.90
CA THR A 296 8.21 -14.90 0.82
C THR A 296 8.91 -14.94 2.17
N GLY A 297 8.46 -14.18 3.13
CA GLY A 297 9.10 -14.10 4.43
C GLY A 297 8.21 -14.54 5.59
N HIS A 298 8.80 -15.24 6.56
CA HIS A 298 8.14 -15.74 7.75
C HIS A 298 8.98 -15.50 8.99
N PHE A 299 8.33 -15.23 10.11
CA PHE A 299 8.97 -15.10 11.42
C PHE A 299 7.99 -15.53 12.51
N THR A 300 8.52 -16.14 13.55
CA THR A 300 7.83 -16.42 14.82
C THR A 300 8.83 -16.47 15.96
N CYS A 301 8.38 -16.14 17.18
CA CYS A 301 9.19 -16.24 18.38
C CYS A 301 8.35 -16.57 19.63
N GLU A 302 9.02 -16.93 20.73
CA GLU A 302 8.35 -17.25 22.00
C GLU A 302 7.69 -16.04 22.66
N ASN A 303 8.19 -14.82 22.43
CA ASN A 303 7.55 -13.64 22.99
C ASN A 303 6.28 -13.30 22.20
N PRO A 304 5.08 -13.44 22.80
CA PRO A 304 3.82 -13.29 22.07
C PRO A 304 3.57 -11.83 21.61
N MET A 305 4.14 -10.82 22.30
CA MET A 305 3.97 -9.41 21.90
C MET A 305 4.84 -9.08 20.68
N VAL A 306 6.08 -9.61 20.65
CA VAL A 306 6.97 -9.46 19.49
C VAL A 306 6.40 -10.17 18.27
N ASP A 307 5.89 -11.39 18.45
CA ASP A 307 5.24 -12.17 17.42
C ASP A 307 3.96 -11.48 16.92
N GLN A 308 3.17 -10.86 17.82
CA GLN A 308 1.99 -10.08 17.43
C GLN A 308 2.37 -8.83 16.64
N LEU A 309 3.42 -8.09 17.03
CA LEU A 309 3.89 -6.92 16.27
C LEU A 309 4.33 -7.34 14.85
N TYR A 310 5.02 -8.47 14.72
CA TYR A 310 5.36 -9.02 13.41
C TYR A 310 4.11 -9.29 12.58
N ARG A 311 3.08 -9.89 13.15
CA ARG A 311 1.80 -10.09 12.44
C ARG A 311 1.12 -8.77 12.07
N ASN A 312 1.15 -7.77 12.97
CA ASN A 312 0.53 -6.47 12.74
C ASN A 312 1.11 -5.76 11.50
N GLN A 313 2.44 -5.78 11.32
CA GLN A 313 3.05 -5.14 10.15
C GLN A 313 2.75 -5.88 8.85
N VAL A 314 2.61 -7.22 8.90
CA VAL A 314 2.18 -8.03 7.74
C VAL A 314 0.74 -7.71 7.36
N TRP A 315 -0.17 -7.62 8.33
CA TRP A 315 -1.56 -7.27 8.09
C TRP A 315 -1.73 -5.82 7.63
N GLY A 316 -0.89 -4.90 8.12
CA GLY A 316 -0.82 -3.54 7.60
C GLY A 316 -0.49 -3.52 6.11
N GLN A 317 0.50 -4.33 5.66
CA GLN A 317 0.83 -4.47 4.24
C GLN A 317 -0.32 -5.06 3.42
N LYS A 318 -0.89 -6.19 3.86
CA LYS A 318 -2.03 -6.83 3.18
C LYS A 318 -3.17 -5.84 2.97
N SER A 319 -3.51 -5.08 4.01
CA SER A 319 -4.64 -4.14 3.98
C SER A 319 -4.41 -2.92 3.08
N ASN A 320 -3.15 -2.55 2.82
CA ASN A 320 -2.80 -1.32 2.12
C ASN A 320 -2.09 -1.54 0.78
N TYR A 321 -1.83 -2.78 0.38
CA TYR A 321 -1.38 -3.09 -0.98
C TYR A 321 -2.59 -3.56 -1.82
N VAL A 322 -3.45 -2.58 -2.18
CA VAL A 322 -4.69 -2.78 -2.95
C VAL A 322 -4.59 -1.93 -4.22
N GLU A 323 -4.12 -2.50 -5.31
CA GLU A 323 -3.77 -1.87 -6.60
C GLU A 323 -2.58 -0.91 -6.53
N VAL A 324 -2.51 -0.11 -5.49
CA VAL A 324 -1.45 0.87 -5.18
C VAL A 324 -1.12 0.79 -3.69
N PRO A 325 0.03 1.32 -3.23
CA PRO A 325 0.33 1.38 -1.80
C PRO A 325 -0.54 2.46 -1.13
N THR A 326 -1.78 2.08 -0.75
CA THR A 326 -2.72 3.00 -0.09
C THR A 326 -2.24 3.36 1.30
N ASP A 327 -2.56 4.56 1.77
CA ASP A 327 -2.25 5.02 3.14
C ASP A 327 -3.06 4.27 4.19
N CYS A 328 -4.33 4.03 3.92
CA CYS A 328 -5.29 3.43 4.84
C CYS A 328 -6.44 2.75 4.08
N PRO A 329 -7.17 1.77 4.67
CA PRO A 329 -8.25 1.08 3.97
C PRO A 329 -9.66 1.55 4.34
N GLN A 330 -9.86 2.42 5.38
CA GLN A 330 -11.18 2.60 5.99
C GLN A 330 -11.88 3.93 5.67
N ARG A 331 -11.11 5.02 5.47
CA ARG A 331 -11.67 6.38 5.35
C ARG A 331 -11.75 6.89 3.91
N ASP A 332 -12.23 8.11 3.73
CA ASP A 332 -12.30 8.82 2.44
C ASP A 332 -10.91 9.34 2.01
N GLU A 333 -9.99 8.44 1.71
CA GLU A 333 -8.63 8.71 1.24
C GLU A 333 -8.17 7.56 0.31
N ARG A 334 -7.52 6.52 0.83
CA ARG A 334 -7.14 5.28 0.12
C ARG A 334 -6.38 5.54 -1.18
N MET A 335 -5.43 6.49 -1.11
CA MET A 335 -4.63 6.91 -2.27
C MET A 335 -3.25 6.28 -2.24
N GLY A 336 -2.63 6.12 -3.41
CA GLY A 336 -1.26 5.61 -3.53
C GLY A 336 -0.22 6.63 -3.09
N TYR A 337 0.01 6.76 -1.78
CA TYR A 337 1.00 7.69 -1.25
C TYR A 337 2.43 7.18 -1.48
N THR A 338 3.22 7.97 -2.20
CA THR A 338 4.60 7.61 -2.57
C THR A 338 5.54 7.58 -1.36
N GLY A 339 5.33 8.43 -0.37
CA GLY A 339 6.12 8.46 0.86
C GLY A 339 5.88 7.26 1.76
N ASP A 340 4.62 6.95 2.00
CA ASP A 340 4.17 5.78 2.77
C ASP A 340 4.65 4.49 2.10
N GLY A 341 4.47 4.42 0.78
CA GLY A 341 4.94 3.30 -0.01
C GLY A 341 6.44 3.08 0.14
N GLN A 342 7.26 4.12 -0.05
CA GLN A 342 8.72 3.97 -0.02
C GLN A 342 9.28 3.60 1.36
N VAL A 343 8.74 4.14 2.45
CA VAL A 343 9.24 3.85 3.79
C VAL A 343 9.03 2.40 4.19
N PHE A 344 7.99 1.78 3.63
CA PHE A 344 7.68 0.37 3.89
C PHE A 344 8.22 -0.58 2.80
N ALA A 345 8.66 -0.08 1.65
CA ALA A 345 9.03 -0.89 0.48
C ALA A 345 10.00 -2.04 0.80
N ARG A 346 11.05 -1.75 1.59
CA ARG A 346 12.04 -2.77 2.00
C ARG A 346 11.44 -3.84 2.91
N THR A 347 10.62 -3.46 3.87
CA THR A 347 9.88 -4.40 4.73
C THR A 347 8.92 -5.25 3.88
N GLY A 348 8.18 -4.60 3.00
CA GLY A 348 7.23 -5.25 2.10
C GLY A 348 7.87 -6.30 1.21
N ALA A 349 9.07 -6.03 0.71
CA ALA A 349 9.83 -6.94 -0.16
C ALA A 349 10.45 -8.15 0.57
N TYR A 350 10.58 -8.08 1.90
CA TYR A 350 10.84 -9.28 2.71
C TYR A 350 9.58 -10.11 2.97
N ASN A 351 8.46 -9.44 3.20
CA ASN A 351 7.20 -10.13 3.50
C ASN A 351 6.64 -10.88 2.30
N PHE A 352 6.66 -10.25 1.12
CA PHE A 352 6.06 -10.75 -0.12
C PHE A 352 6.96 -10.49 -1.33
N ASP A 353 6.74 -11.22 -2.40
CA ASP A 353 7.28 -10.87 -3.73
C ASP A 353 6.52 -9.66 -4.27
N THR A 354 7.12 -8.49 -4.10
CA THR A 354 6.52 -7.21 -4.47
C THR A 354 7.07 -6.63 -5.76
N GLU A 355 7.89 -7.37 -6.54
CA GLU A 355 8.54 -6.84 -7.74
C GLU A 355 7.51 -6.32 -8.75
N ALA A 356 6.50 -7.12 -9.09
CA ALA A 356 5.48 -6.74 -10.06
C ALA A 356 4.57 -5.59 -9.55
N PHE A 357 4.27 -5.56 -8.24
CA PHE A 357 3.53 -4.46 -7.61
C PHE A 357 4.24 -3.12 -7.78
N TRP A 358 5.55 -3.09 -7.50
CA TRP A 358 6.36 -1.89 -7.68
C TRP A 358 6.60 -1.54 -9.14
N ALA A 359 6.71 -2.53 -10.04
CA ALA A 359 6.82 -2.29 -11.49
C ALA A 359 5.59 -1.53 -12.02
N LYS A 360 4.39 -1.94 -11.59
CA LYS A 360 3.13 -1.24 -11.91
C LYS A 360 3.14 0.18 -11.36
N PHE A 361 3.47 0.36 -10.08
CA PHE A 361 3.43 1.67 -9.43
C PHE A 361 4.48 2.65 -10.00
N LEU A 362 5.70 2.18 -10.32
CA LEU A 362 6.72 2.99 -10.99
C LEU A 362 6.27 3.45 -12.39
N LYS A 363 5.51 2.63 -13.12
CA LYS A 363 4.92 3.02 -14.40
C LYS A 363 3.93 4.18 -14.22
N ASP A 364 3.05 4.09 -13.23
CA ASP A 364 2.10 5.15 -12.89
C ASP A 364 2.81 6.43 -12.43
N ILE A 365 3.90 6.32 -11.64
CA ILE A 365 4.76 7.46 -11.26
C ILE A 365 5.33 8.14 -12.51
N ARG A 366 5.94 7.39 -13.43
CA ARG A 366 6.50 7.93 -14.67
C ARG A 366 5.47 8.69 -15.49
N GLN A 367 4.28 8.16 -15.61
CA GLN A 367 3.23 8.77 -16.42
C GLN A 367 2.64 10.01 -15.75
N SER A 368 2.40 9.96 -14.43
CA SER A 368 1.98 11.13 -13.66
C SER A 368 3.04 12.24 -13.69
N GLN A 369 4.34 11.89 -13.61
CA GLN A 369 5.44 12.83 -13.73
C GLN A 369 5.52 13.46 -15.12
N ALA A 370 5.32 12.68 -16.19
CA ALA A 370 5.35 13.17 -17.57
C ALA A 370 4.25 14.20 -17.85
N ALA A 371 3.13 14.15 -17.17
CA ALA A 371 2.07 15.14 -17.25
C ALA A 371 2.39 16.47 -16.55
N ASN A 372 3.51 16.53 -15.84
CA ASN A 372 3.95 17.64 -15.02
C ASN A 372 5.16 18.34 -15.65
N LYS A 373 4.99 19.58 -16.06
CA LYS A 373 6.06 20.38 -16.72
C LYS A 373 7.28 20.65 -15.82
N GLU A 374 7.12 20.59 -14.51
CA GLU A 374 8.22 20.81 -13.56
C GLU A 374 9.10 19.58 -13.40
N GLY A 375 8.59 18.38 -13.72
CA GLY A 375 9.28 17.10 -13.54
C GLY A 375 9.23 16.57 -12.09
N TYR A 376 8.37 17.17 -11.26
CA TYR A 376 8.17 16.74 -9.87
C TYR A 376 7.34 15.46 -9.82
N VAL A 377 7.59 14.61 -8.85
CA VAL A 377 6.76 13.41 -8.56
C VAL A 377 5.73 13.77 -7.50
N ALA A 378 4.47 13.58 -7.83
CA ALA A 378 3.36 13.86 -6.93
C ALA A 378 3.41 12.98 -5.66
N PRO A 379 2.89 13.47 -4.53
CA PRO A 379 2.83 12.68 -3.29
C PRO A 379 1.86 11.49 -3.39
N THR A 380 0.86 11.58 -4.26
CA THR A 380 -0.11 10.51 -4.55
C THR A 380 -0.08 10.13 -6.02
N VAL A 381 -0.10 8.84 -6.30
CA VAL A 381 -0.02 8.27 -7.66
C VAL A 381 -0.99 7.09 -7.77
N PRO A 382 -1.74 6.97 -8.87
CA PRO A 382 -1.93 7.88 -9.99
C PRO A 382 -2.42 9.26 -9.56
N ALA A 383 -1.75 10.32 -10.01
CA ALA A 383 -2.11 11.68 -9.61
C ALA A 383 -3.32 12.20 -10.40
N PRO A 384 -4.32 12.84 -9.74
CA PRO A 384 -5.41 13.49 -10.45
C PRO A 384 -4.88 14.53 -11.45
N PRO A 385 -5.53 14.70 -12.63
CA PRO A 385 -5.16 15.73 -13.58
C PRO A 385 -5.13 17.13 -12.95
N GLY A 386 -4.03 17.87 -13.15
CA GLY A 386 -3.82 19.18 -12.53
C GLY A 386 -3.18 19.17 -11.15
N GLU A 387 -3.04 18.01 -10.51
CA GLU A 387 -2.43 17.88 -9.16
C GLU A 387 -1.02 17.27 -9.17
N GLN A 388 -0.42 17.11 -10.35
CA GLN A 388 0.90 16.48 -10.49
C GLN A 388 2.07 17.39 -10.09
N GLY A 389 1.85 18.70 -9.99
CA GLY A 389 2.89 19.70 -9.70
C GLY A 389 3.18 19.87 -8.21
N ILE A 390 4.17 20.73 -7.95
CA ILE A 390 4.47 21.18 -6.58
C ILE A 390 3.38 22.17 -6.17
N GLY A 391 2.57 21.77 -5.18
CA GLY A 391 1.61 22.65 -4.55
C GLY A 391 2.25 23.69 -3.62
N PHE A 392 1.45 24.34 -2.78
CA PHE A 392 1.94 25.28 -1.76
C PHE A 392 2.95 24.65 -0.80
N MET A 393 2.74 23.40 -0.42
CA MET A 393 3.71 22.59 0.34
C MET A 393 4.33 21.53 -0.58
N SER A 394 5.67 21.53 -0.65
CA SER A 394 6.37 20.39 -1.23
C SER A 394 6.28 19.21 -0.27
N MET A 395 6.13 18.03 -0.81
CA MET A 395 6.18 16.80 -0.01
C MET A 395 7.49 16.05 -0.30
N LEU A 396 8.63 16.67 0.09
CA LEU A 396 9.91 15.97 0.09
C LEU A 396 9.88 14.85 1.13
N GLY A 397 10.38 13.70 0.73
CA GLY A 397 10.16 12.43 1.41
C GLY A 397 9.12 11.56 0.70
N TRP A 398 8.18 12.15 -0.08
CA TRP A 398 7.20 11.41 -0.87
C TRP A 398 7.70 11.16 -2.30
N GLY A 399 7.89 12.18 -3.10
CA GLY A 399 8.33 12.05 -4.49
C GLY A 399 9.68 11.36 -4.69
N ASN A 400 10.54 11.36 -3.67
CA ASN A 400 11.82 10.66 -3.62
C ASN A 400 11.70 9.13 -3.82
N CYS A 401 10.48 8.60 -3.74
CA CYS A 401 10.13 7.22 -4.09
C CYS A 401 10.69 6.79 -5.45
N ILE A 402 10.70 7.69 -6.45
CA ILE A 402 11.23 7.39 -7.79
C ILE A 402 12.72 7.07 -7.80
N CYS A 403 13.50 7.55 -6.83
CA CYS A 403 14.91 7.21 -6.66
C CYS A 403 15.10 5.97 -5.76
N ILE A 404 14.36 5.92 -4.65
CA ILE A 404 14.55 4.92 -3.57
C ILE A 404 14.06 3.54 -3.98
N VAL A 405 12.92 3.45 -4.66
CA VAL A 405 12.33 2.15 -5.02
C VAL A 405 13.15 1.40 -6.07
N PRO A 406 13.65 2.01 -7.17
CA PRO A 406 14.55 1.33 -8.10
C PRO A 406 15.84 0.80 -7.45
N GLU A 407 16.44 1.55 -6.49
CA GLU A 407 17.59 1.08 -5.71
C GLU A 407 17.19 -0.12 -4.83
N MET A 408 16.04 -0.06 -4.16
CA MET A 408 15.51 -1.17 -3.35
C MET A 408 15.28 -2.43 -4.20
N LEU A 409 14.68 -2.30 -5.38
CA LEU A 409 14.42 -3.41 -6.29
C LEU A 409 15.73 -4.06 -6.79
N TYR A 410 16.77 -3.26 -7.04
CA TYR A 410 18.09 -3.77 -7.38
C TYR A 410 18.66 -4.65 -6.26
N TRP A 411 18.67 -4.17 -5.04
CA TRP A 411 19.23 -4.92 -3.91
C TRP A 411 18.39 -6.14 -3.54
N GLN A 412 17.07 -6.03 -3.60
CA GLN A 412 16.17 -7.10 -3.17
C GLN A 412 16.00 -8.21 -4.22
N PHE A 413 15.92 -7.84 -5.50
CA PHE A 413 15.60 -8.79 -6.58
C PHE A 413 16.75 -9.04 -7.56
N GLY A 414 17.88 -8.33 -7.44
CA GLY A 414 19.07 -8.53 -8.25
C GLY A 414 18.97 -8.02 -9.71
N THR A 415 17.98 -7.20 -10.00
CA THR A 415 17.74 -6.67 -11.36
C THR A 415 18.04 -5.18 -11.45
N ASP A 416 18.83 -4.77 -12.42
CA ASP A 416 19.08 -3.35 -12.73
C ASP A 416 18.07 -2.78 -13.73
N ARG A 417 17.06 -3.59 -14.13
CA ARG A 417 16.04 -3.21 -15.11
C ARG A 417 15.37 -1.88 -14.73
N TYR A 418 14.96 -1.73 -13.47
CA TYR A 418 14.22 -0.55 -13.03
C TYR A 418 15.11 0.70 -12.96
N ILE A 419 16.40 0.55 -12.65
CA ILE A 419 17.35 1.66 -12.72
C ILE A 419 17.53 2.11 -14.17
N ARG A 420 17.66 1.18 -15.13
CA ARG A 420 17.76 1.51 -16.54
C ARG A 420 16.51 2.15 -17.10
N GLU A 421 15.37 1.56 -16.79
CA GLU A 421 14.07 1.98 -17.33
C GLU A 421 13.61 3.35 -16.77
N TYR A 422 13.92 3.63 -15.50
CA TYR A 422 13.46 4.84 -14.81
C TYR A 422 14.55 5.88 -14.58
N TYR A 423 15.77 5.68 -15.11
CA TYR A 423 16.88 6.63 -14.95
C TYR A 423 16.51 8.07 -15.32
N ASP A 424 15.85 8.26 -16.44
CA ASP A 424 15.47 9.60 -16.92
C ASP A 424 14.36 10.23 -16.03
N CYS A 425 13.48 9.42 -15.45
CA CYS A 425 12.50 9.88 -14.48
C CYS A 425 13.18 10.32 -13.17
N MET A 426 14.11 9.53 -12.65
CA MET A 426 14.94 9.86 -11.50
C MET A 426 15.71 11.17 -11.74
N LYS A 427 16.39 11.26 -12.89
CA LYS A 427 17.11 12.45 -13.32
C LYS A 427 16.21 13.67 -13.39
N THR A 428 15.04 13.56 -14.01
CA THR A 428 14.07 14.66 -14.15
C THR A 428 13.61 15.16 -12.79
N PHE A 429 13.34 14.25 -11.83
CA PHE A 429 12.95 14.59 -10.47
C PHE A 429 14.08 15.33 -9.73
N VAL A 430 15.30 14.78 -9.72
CA VAL A 430 16.45 15.38 -9.05
C VAL A 430 16.85 16.73 -9.66
N GLU A 431 16.74 16.87 -10.98
CA GLU A 431 16.93 18.18 -11.63
C GLU A 431 15.84 19.20 -11.22
N CYS A 432 14.61 18.75 -10.98
CA CYS A 432 13.56 19.60 -10.41
C CYS A 432 13.95 20.07 -9.00
N GLU A 433 14.42 19.18 -8.13
CA GLU A 433 14.91 19.53 -6.80
C GLU A 433 16.06 20.56 -6.87
N ILE A 434 17.08 20.32 -7.69
CA ILE A 434 18.23 21.21 -7.86
C ILE A 434 17.79 22.60 -8.33
N ARG A 435 16.87 22.67 -9.30
CA ARG A 435 16.35 23.97 -9.78
C ARG A 435 15.58 24.75 -8.71
N LYS A 436 14.90 24.05 -7.81
CA LYS A 436 14.08 24.64 -6.75
C LYS A 436 14.88 25.00 -5.48
N MET A 437 16.10 24.45 -5.33
CA MET A 437 16.99 24.84 -4.22
C MET A 437 17.31 26.35 -4.28
N GLY A 438 17.43 26.93 -3.10
CA GLY A 438 17.77 28.35 -2.94
C GLY A 438 16.58 29.30 -2.94
N GLY A 439 15.52 29.05 -3.68
CA GLY A 439 14.28 29.86 -3.71
C GLY A 439 14.48 31.36 -3.48
N LEU A 440 13.43 32.06 -3.03
CA LEU A 440 13.46 33.50 -2.68
C LEU A 440 14.36 33.84 -1.46
N LEU A 441 14.73 32.87 -0.63
CA LEU A 441 15.50 33.10 0.60
C LEU A 441 17.02 32.98 0.41
N GLY A 442 17.51 32.78 -0.81
CA GLY A 442 18.92 32.95 -1.20
C GLY A 442 19.93 31.96 -0.61
N LYS A 443 19.51 30.87 0.03
CA LYS A 443 20.43 29.79 0.46
C LYS A 443 20.61 28.82 -0.72
N LYS A 444 21.65 29.03 -1.49
CA LYS A 444 22.06 28.08 -2.54
C LYS A 444 22.28 26.70 -1.95
N ASP A 445 21.98 25.67 -2.72
CA ASP A 445 22.20 24.26 -2.40
C ASP A 445 21.34 23.69 -1.25
N LEU A 446 20.27 24.38 -0.84
CA LEU A 446 19.30 23.88 0.15
C LEU A 446 17.85 24.14 -0.28
N TRP A 447 16.99 23.21 0.02
CA TRP A 447 15.54 23.36 -0.08
C TRP A 447 15.00 24.12 1.14
N MET A 448 14.24 25.18 0.89
CA MET A 448 13.74 26.08 1.93
C MET A 448 12.21 26.22 1.95
N ALA A 449 11.50 25.53 1.06
CA ALA A 449 10.05 25.56 1.04
C ALA A 449 9.45 24.70 2.17
N PRO A 450 8.24 25.00 2.65
CA PRO A 450 7.52 24.16 3.60
C PRO A 450 7.35 22.73 3.09
N SER A 451 7.45 21.75 4.00
CA SER A 451 7.21 20.33 3.75
C SER A 451 6.73 19.68 5.05
N LEU A 452 6.28 18.41 4.98
CA LEU A 452 5.77 17.71 6.15
C LEU A 452 6.88 17.15 7.07
N GLY A 453 8.13 17.13 6.62
CA GLY A 453 9.25 16.63 7.43
C GLY A 453 9.10 15.16 7.81
N ASP A 454 9.49 14.80 9.05
CA ASP A 454 9.27 13.45 9.60
C ASP A 454 7.83 13.35 10.10
N TRP A 455 6.92 13.03 9.18
CA TRP A 455 5.48 13.11 9.35
C TRP A 455 4.98 12.31 10.56
N LEU A 456 4.08 12.90 11.34
CA LEU A 456 3.48 12.35 12.55
C LEU A 456 4.48 12.00 13.68
N ALA A 457 5.63 12.70 13.74
CA ALA A 457 6.51 12.64 14.89
C ALA A 457 5.75 13.06 16.16
N THR A 458 5.93 12.31 17.25
CA THR A 458 5.20 12.49 18.51
C THR A 458 5.37 13.92 19.06
N GLY A 459 4.24 14.52 19.47
CA GLY A 459 4.21 15.86 20.06
C GLY A 459 4.50 17.01 19.07
N ARG A 460 4.43 16.76 17.76
CA ARG A 460 4.67 17.76 16.70
C ARG A 460 3.41 17.90 15.83
N ASP A 461 2.91 19.12 15.70
CA ASP A 461 1.82 19.44 14.80
C ASP A 461 2.31 19.75 13.37
N VAL A 462 1.37 19.85 12.43
CA VAL A 462 1.66 20.17 11.01
C VAL A 462 2.42 21.49 10.87
N LYS A 463 2.07 22.50 11.66
CA LYS A 463 2.74 23.82 11.62
C LYS A 463 4.19 23.74 12.05
N TYR A 464 4.46 23.01 13.16
CA TYR A 464 5.82 22.76 13.60
C TYR A 464 6.60 22.04 12.51
N MET A 465 6.08 20.94 11.99
CA MET A 465 6.77 20.15 10.96
C MET A 465 7.04 20.98 9.70
N ALA A 466 6.05 21.73 9.23
CA ALA A 466 6.21 22.59 8.05
C ALA A 466 7.31 23.65 8.21
N MET A 467 7.51 24.17 9.40
CA MET A 467 8.53 25.19 9.69
C MET A 467 9.93 24.60 10.01
N HIS A 468 9.99 23.37 10.52
CA HIS A 468 11.22 22.68 10.93
C HIS A 468 11.57 21.48 10.06
N ASN A 469 11.01 21.37 8.84
CA ASN A 469 11.25 20.26 7.92
C ASN A 469 12.67 20.23 7.34
N GLY A 470 13.41 21.33 7.39
CA GLY A 470 14.69 21.52 6.69
C GLY A 470 15.67 20.36 6.81
N PRO A 471 15.94 19.82 8.02
CA PRO A 471 16.83 18.68 8.18
C PRO A 471 16.37 17.42 7.44
N VAL A 472 15.08 17.11 7.48
CA VAL A 472 14.52 15.89 6.86
C VAL A 472 14.42 16.07 5.34
N SER A 473 13.85 17.16 4.87
CA SER A 473 13.69 17.45 3.44
C SER A 473 15.04 17.46 2.70
N ASN A 474 16.04 18.14 3.26
CA ASN A 474 17.36 18.18 2.62
C ASN A 474 18.17 16.89 2.78
N ALA A 475 17.86 16.04 3.77
CA ALA A 475 18.45 14.70 3.86
C ALA A 475 17.99 13.82 2.68
N PHE A 476 16.73 13.89 2.31
CA PHE A 476 16.23 13.18 1.11
C PHE A 476 16.92 13.65 -0.16
N ILE A 477 17.12 14.96 -0.37
CA ILE A 477 17.85 15.48 -1.53
C ILE A 477 19.29 14.94 -1.56
N VAL A 478 20.00 14.92 -0.42
CA VAL A 478 21.34 14.34 -0.34
C VAL A 478 21.32 12.85 -0.70
N ASN A 479 20.31 12.11 -0.23
CA ASN A 479 20.16 10.69 -0.57
C ASN A 479 19.88 10.47 -2.06
N ASP A 480 19.02 11.28 -2.67
CA ASP A 480 18.72 11.18 -4.09
C ASP A 480 19.95 11.50 -4.96
N LEU A 481 20.72 12.51 -4.60
CA LEU A 481 22.00 12.81 -5.24
C LEU A 481 22.98 11.63 -5.11
N ARG A 482 23.05 10.97 -3.94
CA ARG A 482 23.84 9.74 -3.72
C ARG A 482 23.38 8.62 -4.64
N ILE A 483 22.05 8.40 -4.71
CA ILE A 483 21.47 7.36 -5.58
C ILE A 483 21.77 7.68 -7.04
N MET A 484 21.66 8.93 -7.48
CA MET A 484 21.98 9.32 -8.85
C MET A 484 23.45 9.14 -9.19
N VAL A 485 24.38 9.44 -8.27
CA VAL A 485 25.82 9.16 -8.46
C VAL A 485 26.05 7.66 -8.66
N TRP A 486 25.44 6.83 -7.81
CA TRP A 486 25.54 5.38 -7.88
C TRP A 486 24.93 4.83 -9.19
N ALA A 487 23.69 5.23 -9.51
CA ALA A 487 22.99 4.78 -10.72
C ALA A 487 23.71 5.20 -12.01
N ALA A 488 24.21 6.44 -12.06
CA ALA A 488 24.99 6.94 -13.20
C ALA A 488 26.29 6.16 -13.41
N ASN A 489 27.04 5.86 -12.34
CA ASN A 489 28.23 5.02 -12.40
C ASN A 489 27.89 3.59 -12.85
N HIS A 490 26.84 3.00 -12.29
CA HIS A 490 26.38 1.65 -12.66
C HIS A 490 26.00 1.56 -14.16
N LEU A 491 25.40 2.62 -14.70
CA LEU A 491 25.00 2.70 -16.11
C LEU A 491 26.07 3.28 -17.05
N GLY A 492 27.28 3.58 -16.56
CA GLY A 492 28.36 4.15 -17.36
C GLY A 492 28.14 5.60 -17.83
N LYS A 493 27.23 6.36 -17.17
CA LYS A 493 26.91 7.76 -17.47
C LYS A 493 27.88 8.71 -16.72
N SER A 494 29.15 8.74 -17.13
CA SER A 494 30.24 9.40 -16.39
C SER A 494 30.04 10.90 -16.17
N ASP A 495 29.45 11.63 -17.11
CA ASP A 495 29.21 13.07 -16.98
C ASP A 495 28.14 13.36 -15.91
N ASP A 496 27.05 12.58 -15.91
CA ASP A 496 26.01 12.68 -14.90
C ASP A 496 26.57 12.32 -13.52
N ALA A 497 27.36 11.23 -13.41
CA ALA A 497 28.00 10.81 -12.17
C ALA A 497 28.87 11.92 -11.58
N LYS A 498 29.72 12.53 -12.40
CA LYS A 498 30.59 13.65 -11.97
C LYS A 498 29.78 14.89 -11.56
N ARG A 499 28.75 15.22 -12.32
CA ARG A 499 27.87 16.36 -12.03
C ARG A 499 27.16 16.18 -10.68
N TYR A 500 26.50 15.03 -10.48
CA TYR A 500 25.76 14.77 -9.24
C TYR A 500 26.70 14.62 -8.05
N ALA A 501 27.89 14.04 -8.20
CA ALA A 501 28.89 14.02 -7.13
C ALA A 501 29.29 15.42 -6.69
N GLY A 502 29.51 16.34 -7.62
CA GLY A 502 29.80 17.74 -7.31
C GLY A 502 28.67 18.47 -6.59
N GLN A 503 27.39 18.19 -6.98
CA GLN A 503 26.23 18.75 -6.28
C GLN A 503 25.99 18.12 -4.92
N LEU A 504 26.21 16.82 -4.78
CA LEU A 504 26.13 16.08 -3.52
C LEU A 504 27.02 16.71 -2.44
N GLU A 505 28.29 16.96 -2.75
CA GLU A 505 29.21 17.55 -1.78
C GLU A 505 28.78 18.98 -1.39
N LYS A 506 28.38 19.82 -2.33
CA LYS A 506 27.88 21.18 -2.06
C LYS A 506 26.65 21.16 -1.15
N THR A 507 25.68 20.28 -1.45
CA THR A 507 24.45 20.16 -0.65
C THR A 507 24.74 19.62 0.73
N ARG A 508 25.65 18.62 0.86
CA ARG A 508 26.11 18.07 2.14
C ARG A 508 26.78 19.13 3.01
N GLU A 509 27.72 19.90 2.47
CA GLU A 509 28.39 20.98 3.19
C GLU A 509 27.38 22.07 3.64
N ALA A 510 26.48 22.48 2.74
CA ALA A 510 25.43 23.43 3.05
C ALA A 510 24.51 22.93 4.16
N TYR A 511 24.13 21.63 4.12
CA TYR A 511 23.32 20.96 5.14
C TYR A 511 24.00 21.02 6.52
N ILE A 512 25.25 20.54 6.60
CA ILE A 512 26.01 20.48 7.87
C ILE A 512 26.11 21.89 8.46
N LYS A 513 26.47 22.88 7.66
CA LYS A 513 26.55 24.29 8.09
C LYS A 513 25.19 24.85 8.55
N ALA A 514 24.10 24.48 7.88
CA ALA A 514 22.77 25.00 8.17
C ALA A 514 22.14 24.36 9.41
N PHE A 515 22.27 23.03 9.59
CA PHE A 515 21.45 22.27 10.53
C PHE A 515 22.22 21.60 11.68
N VAL A 516 23.56 21.48 11.60
CA VAL A 516 24.36 20.80 12.62
C VAL A 516 25.24 21.80 13.38
N LYS A 517 25.26 21.71 14.72
CA LYS A 517 26.17 22.47 15.58
C LYS A 517 27.47 21.70 15.75
N LYS A 518 28.56 22.41 16.15
CA LYS A 518 29.91 21.82 16.35
C LYS A 518 29.96 20.73 17.42
N ASP A 519 29.05 20.78 18.38
CA ASP A 519 28.92 19.80 19.47
C ASP A 519 28.10 18.56 19.11
N GLY A 520 27.62 18.48 17.88
CA GLY A 520 26.75 17.40 17.38
C GLY A 520 25.25 17.60 17.61
N THR A 521 24.83 18.71 18.22
CA THR A 521 23.41 19.00 18.40
C THR A 521 22.81 19.49 17.09
N MET A 522 21.62 18.97 16.72
CA MET A 522 20.85 19.51 15.60
C MET A 522 20.24 20.86 15.98
N LYS A 523 20.13 21.81 15.02
CA LYS A 523 19.50 23.11 15.29
C LYS A 523 17.99 22.99 15.44
N ASP A 524 17.36 22.16 14.60
CA ASP A 524 16.00 21.70 14.80
C ASP A 524 16.09 20.39 15.61
N ASP A 525 15.91 20.53 16.94
CA ASP A 525 16.30 19.52 17.92
C ASP A 525 15.18 18.51 18.19
N TYR A 526 14.97 17.57 17.24
CA TYR A 526 14.05 16.44 17.38
C TYR A 526 14.63 15.17 16.73
N GLN A 527 14.19 14.00 17.19
CA GLN A 527 14.81 12.70 16.86
C GLN A 527 14.93 12.47 15.34
N GLY A 528 13.88 12.78 14.55
CA GLY A 528 13.90 12.62 13.10
C GLY A 528 15.03 13.41 12.43
N ALA A 529 15.34 14.62 12.91
CA ALA A 529 16.44 15.41 12.36
C ALA A 529 17.80 14.72 12.56
N TYR A 530 18.06 14.12 13.73
CA TYR A 530 19.29 13.37 13.99
C TYR A 530 19.38 12.11 13.14
N ILE A 531 18.30 11.33 13.10
CA ILE A 531 18.28 10.03 12.41
C ILE A 531 18.50 10.23 10.91
N MET A 532 17.77 11.17 10.29
CA MET A 532 17.91 11.42 8.86
C MET A 532 19.27 12.02 8.50
N ALA A 533 19.82 12.91 9.34
CA ALA A 533 21.17 13.44 9.18
C ALA A 533 22.24 12.34 9.21
N LEU A 534 22.17 11.43 10.18
CA LEU A 534 23.11 10.33 10.35
C LEU A 534 22.97 9.28 9.23
N GLN A 535 21.75 9.02 8.79
CA GLN A 535 21.46 8.00 7.79
C GLN A 535 21.86 8.43 6.37
N MET A 536 21.61 9.68 6.01
CA MET A 536 21.67 10.12 4.62
C MET A 536 22.75 11.15 4.32
N VAL A 537 23.20 11.91 5.33
CA VAL A 537 24.00 13.12 5.07
C VAL A 537 25.41 13.06 5.63
N ILE A 538 25.56 12.81 6.93
CA ILE A 538 26.85 12.94 7.62
C ILE A 538 27.68 11.68 7.41
N PRO A 539 28.85 11.76 6.76
CA PRO A 539 29.75 10.60 6.66
C PRO A 539 30.25 10.14 8.03
N LYS A 540 30.55 8.84 8.18
CA LYS A 540 31.21 8.30 9.38
C LYS A 540 32.47 9.06 9.71
N GLY A 541 32.66 9.40 10.98
CA GLY A 541 33.79 10.16 11.53
C GLY A 541 33.38 10.98 12.75
N GLU A 542 34.25 11.86 13.23
CA GLU A 542 34.08 12.59 14.48
C GLU A 542 32.73 13.34 14.61
N LEU A 543 32.26 14.00 13.55
CA LEU A 543 30.98 14.71 13.59
C LEU A 543 29.83 13.72 13.71
N TRP A 544 29.89 12.63 12.94
CA TRP A 544 28.88 11.57 12.98
C TRP A 544 28.77 10.99 14.39
N ASP A 545 29.92 10.68 15.03
CA ASP A 545 29.98 10.11 16.38
C ASP A 545 29.38 11.07 17.42
N LYS A 546 29.64 12.38 17.30
CA LYS A 546 29.02 13.40 18.16
C LYS A 546 27.51 13.46 18.02
N VAL A 547 27.01 13.49 16.77
CA VAL A 547 25.58 13.53 16.49
C VAL A 547 24.89 12.25 16.97
N PHE A 548 25.51 11.08 16.73
CA PHE A 548 25.02 9.78 17.19
C PHE A 548 24.96 9.68 18.72
N SER A 549 25.99 10.16 19.41
CA SER A 549 25.99 10.19 20.87
C SER A 549 24.85 11.03 21.43
N LYS A 550 24.54 12.18 20.80
CA LYS A 550 23.39 13.01 21.20
C LYS A 550 22.05 12.31 20.95
N LEU A 551 21.91 11.61 19.82
CA LEU A 551 20.73 10.80 19.55
C LEU A 551 20.55 9.70 20.60
N VAL A 552 21.62 8.94 20.92
CA VAL A 552 21.57 7.85 21.92
C VAL A 552 21.18 8.39 23.31
N GLU A 553 21.70 9.55 23.71
CA GLU A 553 21.34 10.21 24.97
C GLU A 553 19.85 10.54 25.03
N ARG A 554 19.30 11.10 23.95
CA ARG A 554 17.87 11.41 23.82
C ARG A 554 16.99 10.15 23.89
N LEU A 555 17.34 9.13 23.14
CA LEU A 555 16.56 7.90 23.07
C LEU A 555 16.46 7.18 24.43
N LYS A 556 17.53 7.23 25.23
CA LYS A 556 17.52 6.67 26.59
C LYS A 556 16.56 7.38 27.55
N THR A 557 16.32 8.67 27.33
CA THR A 557 15.50 9.51 28.23
C THR A 557 14.06 9.67 27.70
N GLU A 558 13.90 9.87 26.39
CA GLU A 558 12.63 10.24 25.76
C GLU A 558 11.85 9.02 25.24
N GLY A 559 12.51 7.87 25.00
CA GLY A 559 11.94 6.78 24.22
C GLY A 559 11.79 7.18 22.74
N MET A 560 10.90 6.54 22.01
CA MET A 560 10.67 6.83 20.61
C MET A 560 9.72 8.02 20.41
N GLN A 561 10.13 8.95 19.54
CA GLN A 561 9.32 10.09 19.12
C GLN A 561 9.44 10.35 17.61
N THR A 562 9.76 9.31 16.85
CA THR A 562 9.96 9.39 15.41
C THR A 562 8.64 9.53 14.64
N GLY A 563 8.71 10.16 13.49
CA GLY A 563 7.67 10.09 12.45
C GLY A 563 7.92 8.93 11.47
N PHE A 564 7.24 8.95 10.33
CA PHE A 564 7.26 7.86 9.36
C PHE A 564 8.67 7.54 8.85
N PHE A 565 9.43 8.56 8.42
CA PHE A 565 10.70 8.36 7.74
C PHE A 565 11.82 7.92 8.67
N ALA A 566 11.90 8.49 9.86
CA ALA A 566 12.95 8.15 10.80
C ALA A 566 12.77 6.76 11.43
N THR A 567 11.52 6.30 11.55
CA THR A 567 11.19 5.00 12.16
C THR A 567 11.84 3.82 11.44
N GLU A 568 11.93 3.86 10.12
CA GLU A 568 12.59 2.80 9.33
C GLU A 568 14.06 2.60 9.73
N HIS A 569 14.74 3.66 10.18
CA HIS A 569 16.19 3.70 10.33
C HIS A 569 16.67 3.54 11.77
N ILE A 570 15.84 3.82 12.77
CA ILE A 570 16.28 3.94 14.17
C ILE A 570 16.88 2.65 14.73
N LEU A 571 16.16 1.52 14.68
CA LEU A 571 16.64 0.25 15.24
C LEU A 571 17.84 -0.30 14.47
N PRO A 572 17.84 -0.31 13.12
CA PRO A 572 19.01 -0.65 12.32
C PRO A 572 20.25 0.20 12.68
N MET A 573 20.10 1.51 12.76
CA MET A 573 21.20 2.42 13.07
C MET A 573 21.82 2.13 14.44
N LEU A 574 21.00 1.85 15.45
CA LEU A 574 21.48 1.50 16.78
C LEU A 574 22.23 0.16 16.77
N ALA A 575 21.66 -0.87 16.16
CA ALA A 575 22.26 -2.20 16.10
C ALA A 575 23.58 -2.22 15.32
N ASP A 576 23.66 -1.53 14.19
CA ASP A 576 24.87 -1.46 13.38
C ASP A 576 26.01 -0.62 14.03
N ASN A 577 25.73 0.10 15.15
CA ASN A 577 26.68 0.98 15.82
C ASN A 577 26.85 0.66 17.32
N GLY A 578 26.73 -0.61 17.70
CA GLY A 578 27.06 -1.09 19.06
C GLY A 578 26.06 -0.67 20.14
N GLN A 579 24.82 -0.37 19.74
CA GLN A 579 23.72 -0.04 20.65
C GLN A 579 22.57 -1.06 20.53
N GLU A 580 22.89 -2.34 20.32
CA GLU A 580 21.93 -3.42 20.13
C GLU A 580 20.93 -3.50 21.28
N LYS A 581 21.46 -3.40 22.53
CA LYS A 581 20.61 -3.40 23.72
C LYS A 581 19.58 -2.28 23.68
N LEU A 582 19.98 -1.06 23.29
CA LEU A 582 19.05 0.07 23.19
C LEU A 582 18.02 -0.14 22.06
N ALA A 583 18.43 -0.76 20.93
CA ALA A 583 17.50 -1.09 19.87
C ALA A 583 16.40 -2.05 20.37
N PHE A 584 16.76 -3.09 21.11
CA PHE A 584 15.78 -4.01 21.71
C PHE A 584 15.00 -3.35 22.86
N ASP A 585 15.60 -2.46 23.65
CA ASP A 585 14.88 -1.71 24.70
C ASP A 585 13.76 -0.85 24.08
N LEU A 586 14.04 -0.17 22.95
CA LEU A 586 13.02 0.60 22.22
C LEU A 586 11.96 -0.28 21.56
N LEU A 587 12.35 -1.43 20.97
CA LEU A 587 11.40 -2.40 20.42
C LEU A 587 10.42 -2.91 21.48
N MET A 588 10.92 -3.13 22.71
CA MET A 588 10.15 -3.68 23.85
C MET A 588 9.49 -2.61 24.72
N ASP A 589 9.53 -1.35 24.35
CA ASP A 589 8.96 -0.26 25.15
C ASP A 589 7.43 -0.32 25.11
N GLU A 590 6.81 -0.54 26.27
CA GLU A 590 5.36 -0.63 26.45
C GLU A 590 4.70 0.73 26.78
N ARG A 591 5.48 1.80 26.89
CA ARG A 591 4.93 3.15 27.11
C ARG A 591 4.22 3.66 25.88
N CYS A 592 3.22 4.52 26.06
CA CYS A 592 2.56 5.22 24.95
C CYS A 592 3.63 5.93 24.08
N GLY A 593 3.62 5.63 22.79
CA GLY A 593 4.67 6.05 21.86
C GLY A 593 5.58 4.92 21.36
N GLY A 594 5.36 3.67 21.82
CA GLY A 594 6.09 2.48 21.38
C GLY A 594 5.23 1.45 20.65
N TRP A 595 5.86 0.53 19.93
CA TRP A 595 5.15 -0.57 19.26
C TRP A 595 4.47 -1.53 20.23
N MET A 596 5.12 -1.86 21.36
CA MET A 596 4.53 -2.78 22.34
C MET A 596 3.32 -2.16 23.06
N TYR A 597 3.25 -0.83 23.15
CA TYR A 597 2.04 -0.15 23.60
C TYR A 597 0.84 -0.47 22.71
N GLN A 598 1.01 -0.37 21.39
CA GLN A 598 -0.06 -0.67 20.43
C GLN A 598 -0.51 -2.14 20.56
N VAL A 599 0.44 -3.08 20.65
CA VAL A 599 0.14 -4.51 20.83
C VAL A 599 -0.62 -4.75 22.13
N LYS A 600 -0.19 -4.16 23.24
CA LYS A 600 -0.83 -4.26 24.56
C LYS A 600 -2.24 -3.68 24.56
N ALA A 601 -2.47 -2.62 23.79
CA ALA A 601 -3.79 -2.01 23.58
C ALA A 601 -4.68 -2.81 22.61
N GLY A 602 -4.25 -3.99 22.15
CA GLY A 602 -5.05 -4.91 21.32
C GLY A 602 -4.96 -4.65 19.81
N ALA A 603 -3.92 -3.94 19.35
CA ALA A 603 -3.69 -3.71 17.93
C ALA A 603 -3.45 -5.04 17.19
N THR A 604 -4.12 -5.19 16.05
CA THR A 604 -3.93 -6.31 15.11
C THR A 604 -3.31 -5.86 13.78
N THR A 605 -3.06 -4.58 13.64
CA THR A 605 -2.36 -3.87 12.58
C THR A 605 -1.50 -2.77 13.20
N THR A 606 -0.58 -2.16 12.48
CA THR A 606 0.13 -0.96 12.94
C THR A 606 -0.76 0.27 12.77
N TRP A 607 -0.64 1.23 13.69
CA TRP A 607 -1.45 2.44 13.70
C TRP A 607 -0.73 3.60 13.00
N GLU A 608 -1.51 4.57 12.52
CA GLU A 608 -1.00 5.79 11.89
C GLU A 608 -0.24 6.70 12.87
N ARG A 609 -0.65 6.70 14.13
CA ARG A 609 -0.04 7.50 15.20
C ARG A 609 0.38 6.62 16.36
N TRP A 610 1.48 6.97 17.01
CA TRP A 610 1.94 6.29 18.22
C TRP A 610 0.91 6.31 19.34
N ASP A 611 0.20 7.43 19.48
CA ASP A 611 -0.81 7.73 20.48
C ASP A 611 -2.24 7.71 19.95
N ALA A 612 -2.52 6.92 18.90
CA ALA A 612 -3.86 6.82 18.29
C ALA A 612 -4.94 6.45 19.32
N LEU A 613 -4.60 5.55 20.25
CA LEU A 613 -5.39 5.27 21.45
C LEU A 613 -4.59 5.76 22.66
N ARG A 614 -5.22 6.53 23.55
CA ARG A 614 -4.60 7.03 24.78
C ARG A 614 -4.59 5.95 25.87
N GLU A 615 -3.80 6.17 26.93
CA GLU A 615 -3.72 5.24 28.05
C GLU A 615 -5.06 5.03 28.80
N ASP A 616 -5.94 6.02 28.74
CA ASP A 616 -7.30 5.93 29.29
C ASP A 616 -8.31 5.18 28.39
N GLY A 617 -7.83 4.65 27.25
CA GLY A 617 -8.64 3.92 26.28
C GLY A 617 -9.43 4.81 25.32
N THR A 618 -9.28 6.14 25.37
CA THR A 618 -9.95 7.06 24.45
C THR A 618 -9.14 7.25 23.17
N VAL A 619 -9.84 7.43 22.03
CA VAL A 619 -9.19 7.74 20.76
C VAL A 619 -8.61 9.15 20.80
N ASN A 620 -7.39 9.31 20.29
CA ASN A 620 -6.77 10.61 20.16
C ASN A 620 -7.32 11.36 18.93
N GLU A 621 -8.39 12.09 19.13
CA GLU A 621 -9.04 12.89 18.09
C GLU A 621 -8.38 14.26 17.85
N THR A 622 -7.16 14.47 18.36
CA THR A 622 -6.43 15.72 18.13
C THR A 622 -6.23 15.90 16.62
N LYS A 623 -6.79 16.96 16.11
CA LYS A 623 -6.72 17.31 14.69
C LYS A 623 -5.30 17.77 14.36
N MET A 624 -4.67 17.13 13.37
CA MET A 624 -3.39 17.59 12.82
C MET A 624 -3.63 18.66 11.74
N SER A 625 -4.80 18.66 11.14
CA SER A 625 -5.35 19.63 10.19
C SER A 625 -6.83 19.86 10.52
N ASN A 626 -7.64 20.16 9.52
CA ASN A 626 -9.11 20.28 9.70
C ASN A 626 -9.79 18.92 9.94
N ASP A 627 -9.12 17.80 9.69
CA ASP A 627 -9.67 16.44 9.75
C ASP A 627 -8.98 15.57 10.80
N ASN A 628 -9.68 14.53 11.24
CA ASN A 628 -9.13 13.51 12.14
C ASN A 628 -8.10 12.67 11.41
N MET A 629 -6.86 12.64 11.93
CA MET A 629 -5.72 11.90 11.39
C MET A 629 -5.47 10.65 12.24
N VAL A 630 -6.45 9.74 12.28
CA VAL A 630 -6.32 8.47 13.01
C VAL A 630 -6.82 7.32 12.14
N SER A 631 -5.89 6.47 11.72
CA SER A 631 -6.17 5.13 11.20
C SER A 631 -5.54 4.10 12.14
N PHE A 632 -6.29 3.04 12.42
CA PHE A 632 -5.77 1.88 13.15
C PHE A 632 -5.19 0.80 12.23
N ASN A 633 -5.11 1.09 10.91
CA ASN A 633 -4.52 0.22 9.89
C ASN A 633 -3.72 1.03 8.88
N HIS A 634 -2.51 1.43 9.32
CA HIS A 634 -1.59 2.25 8.54
C HIS A 634 -0.18 1.68 8.65
N TYR A 635 0.42 1.30 7.53
CA TYR A 635 1.61 0.46 7.54
C TYR A 635 2.95 1.19 7.73
N SER A 636 3.01 2.53 7.71
CA SER A 636 4.28 3.28 7.74
C SER A 636 5.15 2.95 8.97
N PHE A 637 4.60 2.92 10.16
CA PHE A 637 5.32 2.49 11.37
C PHE A 637 5.59 0.99 11.41
N GLY A 638 4.95 0.21 10.55
CA GLY A 638 5.26 -1.20 10.31
C GLY A 638 6.58 -1.42 9.56
N SER A 639 7.26 -0.36 9.11
CA SER A 639 8.62 -0.41 8.55
C SER A 639 9.65 -1.05 9.49
N VAL A 640 9.35 -1.16 10.78
CA VAL A 640 10.10 -2.00 11.75
C VAL A 640 10.20 -3.47 11.30
N GLY A 641 9.32 -3.95 10.44
CA GLY A 641 9.30 -5.34 9.96
C GLY A 641 10.62 -5.79 9.36
N LYS A 642 11.38 -4.92 8.69
CA LYS A 642 12.71 -5.27 8.18
C LYS A 642 13.71 -5.61 9.30
N PHE A 643 13.51 -5.10 10.54
CA PHE A 643 14.38 -5.41 11.68
C PHE A 643 14.30 -6.89 12.06
N TYR A 644 13.13 -7.52 11.93
CA TYR A 644 12.97 -8.94 12.16
C TYR A 644 13.84 -9.77 11.21
N TYR A 645 13.83 -9.44 9.92
CA TYR A 645 14.60 -10.17 8.91
C TYR A 645 16.08 -9.84 8.97
N GLN A 646 16.43 -8.56 8.99
CA GLN A 646 17.81 -8.12 8.84
C GLN A 646 18.63 -8.18 10.14
N TYR A 647 17.95 -8.20 11.31
CA TYR A 647 18.64 -8.16 12.60
C TYR A 647 18.28 -9.33 13.49
N ILE A 648 17.01 -9.65 13.74
CA ILE A 648 16.69 -10.81 14.57
C ILE A 648 17.10 -12.10 13.84
N LEU A 649 16.66 -12.30 12.60
CA LEU A 649 17.13 -13.41 11.75
C LEU A 649 18.53 -13.16 11.17
N GLY A 650 18.93 -11.89 11.03
CA GLY A 650 20.22 -11.47 10.52
C GLY A 650 20.41 -11.60 9.01
N ILE A 651 19.35 -11.82 8.23
CA ILE A 651 19.41 -12.09 6.78
C ILE A 651 19.50 -10.78 6.00
N LYS A 652 20.68 -10.49 5.44
CA LYS A 652 20.95 -9.31 4.61
C LYS A 652 21.57 -9.73 3.25
N PRO A 653 21.27 -9.04 2.14
CA PRO A 653 21.99 -9.29 0.89
C PRO A 653 23.45 -8.82 1.02
N ALA A 654 24.40 -9.69 0.74
CA ALA A 654 25.81 -9.31 0.56
C ALA A 654 26.07 -8.84 -0.87
N THR A 655 25.33 -9.39 -1.84
CA THR A 655 25.27 -8.95 -3.23
C THR A 655 23.80 -8.76 -3.64
N PRO A 656 23.52 -7.99 -4.70
CA PRO A 656 22.16 -7.80 -5.18
C PRO A 656 21.43 -9.14 -5.42
N GLY A 657 20.12 -9.19 -5.11
CA GLY A 657 19.30 -10.38 -5.31
C GLY A 657 19.63 -11.55 -4.39
N PHE A 658 20.43 -11.36 -3.35
CA PHE A 658 20.87 -12.44 -2.47
C PHE A 658 21.64 -13.56 -3.19
N GLU A 659 22.43 -13.22 -4.22
CA GLU A 659 23.35 -14.19 -4.84
C GLU A 659 24.41 -14.67 -3.83
N LYS A 660 24.79 -13.75 -2.91
CA LYS A 660 25.50 -14.05 -1.67
C LYS A 660 24.78 -13.35 -0.53
N VAL A 661 24.77 -13.98 0.65
CA VAL A 661 24.09 -13.47 1.82
C VAL A 661 25.05 -13.24 2.98
N ARG A 662 24.75 -12.21 3.78
CA ARG A 662 25.33 -12.05 5.11
C ARG A 662 24.27 -12.44 6.15
N ILE A 663 24.62 -13.35 7.04
CA ILE A 663 23.75 -13.82 8.11
C ILE A 663 24.37 -13.48 9.45
N GLN A 664 23.78 -12.49 10.12
CA GLN A 664 24.27 -11.97 11.41
C GLN A 664 23.09 -11.78 12.36
N PRO A 665 22.60 -12.85 13.02
CA PRO A 665 21.52 -12.74 13.98
C PRO A 665 21.95 -11.99 15.23
N TYR A 666 21.06 -11.12 15.74
CA TYR A 666 21.19 -10.49 17.05
C TYR A 666 20.25 -11.18 18.01
N PHE A 667 20.77 -11.60 19.14
CA PHE A 667 20.02 -12.31 20.16
C PHE A 667 19.71 -11.42 21.37
N ASP A 668 18.44 -11.37 21.75
CA ASP A 668 18.00 -10.78 23.03
C ASP A 668 17.10 -11.80 23.75
N LYS A 669 17.44 -12.11 25.01
CA LYS A 669 16.74 -13.12 25.82
C LYS A 669 15.25 -12.86 25.99
N ARG A 670 14.79 -11.61 25.80
CA ARG A 670 13.37 -11.24 25.91
C ARG A 670 12.54 -11.72 24.72
N ILE A 671 13.17 -12.02 23.58
CA ILE A 671 12.53 -12.61 22.42
C ILE A 671 12.28 -14.11 22.64
N GLY A 672 13.19 -14.79 23.38
CA GLY A 672 13.19 -16.23 23.55
C GLY A 672 13.67 -16.95 22.29
N ALA A 673 13.22 -18.20 22.11
CA ALA A 673 13.47 -18.92 20.86
C ALA A 673 12.73 -18.25 19.70
N PHE A 674 13.36 -18.29 18.53
CA PHE A 674 12.78 -17.73 17.31
C PHE A 674 13.11 -18.57 16.08
N SER A 675 12.29 -18.47 15.07
CA SER A 675 12.56 -19.03 13.75
C SER A 675 11.96 -18.16 12.66
N GLY A 676 12.57 -18.20 11.49
CA GLY A 676 12.03 -17.52 10.33
C GLY A 676 12.75 -17.89 9.06
N SER A 677 12.18 -17.45 7.95
CA SER A 677 12.74 -17.68 6.62
C SER A 677 12.49 -16.48 5.70
N PHE A 678 13.32 -16.42 4.68
CA PHE A 678 13.12 -15.52 3.55
C PHE A 678 13.46 -16.26 2.26
N ARG A 679 12.53 -16.28 1.30
CA ARG A 679 12.73 -16.87 -0.01
C ARG A 679 13.15 -15.79 -1.01
N SER A 680 14.43 -15.81 -1.38
CA SER A 680 14.99 -14.99 -2.44
C SER A 680 14.79 -15.65 -3.82
N ARG A 681 15.22 -14.98 -4.90
CA ARG A 681 15.28 -15.58 -6.24
C ARG A 681 16.22 -16.81 -6.31
N ASN A 682 17.14 -16.93 -5.38
CA ASN A 682 18.15 -18.00 -5.32
C ASN A 682 17.76 -19.13 -4.35
N GLY A 683 16.59 -19.09 -3.73
CA GLY A 683 16.09 -20.11 -2.81
C GLY A 683 15.77 -19.58 -1.42
N GLU A 684 15.38 -20.48 -0.54
CA GLU A 684 14.92 -20.16 0.81
C GLU A 684 16.07 -20.17 1.82
N ILE A 685 16.23 -19.07 2.55
CA ILE A 685 17.17 -18.90 3.65
C ILE A 685 16.37 -19.07 4.94
N LYS A 686 16.84 -19.94 5.87
CA LYS A 686 16.19 -20.15 7.17
C LYS A 686 17.17 -19.89 8.29
N VAL A 687 16.66 -19.26 9.35
CA VAL A 687 17.42 -19.05 10.59
C VAL A 687 16.52 -19.39 11.76
N SER A 688 17.01 -20.23 12.67
CA SER A 688 16.32 -20.57 13.91
C SER A 688 17.27 -20.60 15.09
N CYS A 689 16.76 -20.22 16.25
CA CYS A 689 17.49 -20.21 17.52
C CYS A 689 16.58 -20.75 18.63
N ASN A 690 17.06 -21.77 19.35
CA ASN A 690 16.33 -22.33 20.49
C ASN A 690 16.86 -21.87 21.85
N GLY A 691 17.66 -20.78 21.86
CA GLY A 691 18.31 -20.26 23.08
C GLY A 691 19.65 -20.90 23.43
N GLN A 692 20.03 -22.00 22.77
CA GLN A 692 21.33 -22.70 22.95
C GLN A 692 22.07 -22.89 21.65
N MET A 693 21.33 -23.14 20.57
CA MET A 693 21.85 -23.43 19.23
C MET A 693 21.22 -22.50 18.22
N LEU A 694 22.06 -22.00 17.33
CA LEU A 694 21.69 -21.27 16.12
C LEU A 694 21.79 -22.24 14.93
N GLU A 695 20.69 -22.47 14.22
CA GLU A 695 20.66 -23.21 12.97
C GLU A 695 20.45 -22.27 11.80
N ILE A 696 21.24 -22.44 10.74
CA ILE A 696 21.18 -21.63 9.52
C ILE A 696 21.12 -22.58 8.33
N ILE A 697 20.16 -22.38 7.45
CA ILE A 697 20.07 -23.03 6.15
C ILE A 697 20.20 -21.94 5.08
N THR A 698 21.16 -22.08 4.18
CA THR A 698 21.37 -21.13 3.08
C THR A 698 21.45 -21.87 1.75
N PRO A 699 20.74 -21.38 0.70
CA PRO A 699 20.81 -21.95 -0.65
C PRO A 699 22.02 -21.46 -1.46
N VAL A 700 22.74 -20.46 -0.94
CA VAL A 700 23.86 -19.78 -1.62
C VAL A 700 25.03 -19.62 -0.66
N GLU A 701 26.19 -19.16 -1.18
CA GLU A 701 27.33 -18.75 -0.36
C GLU A 701 26.89 -17.70 0.68
N ALA A 702 27.30 -17.90 1.93
CA ALA A 702 26.95 -17.02 3.03
C ALA A 702 28.17 -16.63 3.89
N GLU A 703 28.21 -15.35 4.27
CA GLU A 703 29.06 -14.85 5.35
C GLU A 703 28.28 -14.90 6.66
N ILE A 704 28.59 -15.85 7.53
CA ILE A 704 27.98 -15.99 8.84
C ILE A 704 28.80 -15.24 9.89
N VAL A 705 28.17 -14.32 10.61
CA VAL A 705 28.79 -13.56 11.71
C VAL A 705 28.08 -13.93 13.00
N LEU A 706 28.82 -14.60 13.89
CA LEU A 706 28.29 -15.03 15.19
C LEU A 706 28.36 -13.90 16.22
N HIS A 707 27.55 -13.97 17.25
CA HIS A 707 27.50 -12.98 18.35
C HIS A 707 28.87 -12.75 19.02
N CYS A 708 29.72 -13.75 19.08
CA CYS A 708 31.11 -13.61 19.59
C CYS A 708 32.07 -12.89 18.62
N GLY A 709 31.58 -12.38 17.50
CA GLY A 709 32.37 -11.69 16.46
C GLY A 709 33.13 -12.62 15.50
N LYS A 710 33.04 -13.95 15.69
CA LYS A 710 33.63 -14.90 14.72
C LYS A 710 32.89 -14.84 13.40
N GLN A 711 33.65 -14.78 12.31
CA GLN A 711 33.13 -14.80 10.94
C GLN A 711 33.50 -16.11 10.24
N LYS A 712 32.58 -16.62 9.40
CA LYS A 712 32.80 -17.83 8.63
C LYS A 712 32.11 -17.69 7.27
N SER A 713 32.88 -17.86 6.20
CA SER A 713 32.29 -18.03 4.86
C SER A 713 31.95 -19.51 4.67
N VAL A 714 30.75 -19.76 4.15
CA VAL A 714 30.21 -21.11 3.92
C VAL A 714 29.54 -21.18 2.56
N GLU A 715 29.56 -22.37 1.98
CA GLU A 715 28.79 -22.70 0.77
C GLU A 715 27.30 -22.94 1.12
N ALA A 716 26.47 -23.21 0.10
CA ALA A 716 25.09 -23.64 0.31
C ALA A 716 25.04 -24.87 1.24
N GLY A 717 24.16 -24.88 2.25
CA GLY A 717 24.07 -25.98 3.20
C GLY A 717 23.38 -25.63 4.51
N THR A 718 23.43 -26.55 5.47
CA THR A 718 22.90 -26.41 6.82
C THR A 718 24.03 -26.35 7.83
N TYR A 719 23.98 -25.37 8.72
CA TYR A 719 25.02 -25.08 9.70
C TYR A 719 24.42 -24.87 11.08
N CYS A 720 25.05 -25.48 12.10
CA CYS A 720 24.66 -25.31 13.49
C CYS A 720 25.82 -24.73 14.32
N PHE A 721 25.50 -23.77 15.16
CA PHE A 721 26.47 -23.09 16.03
C PHE A 721 25.92 -23.01 17.47
N PRO A 722 26.74 -23.28 18.49
CA PRO A 722 26.36 -22.94 19.85
C PRO A 722 26.36 -21.42 20.03
N LEU A 723 25.43 -20.90 20.84
CA LEU A 723 25.31 -19.48 21.19
C LEU A 723 26.36 -19.06 22.23
#